data_a58acaac7d493188e2b2a9cf79ca5d1c
#
_entry.id   a58acaac7d493188e2b2a9cf79ca5d1c
#
_cell.length_a   1.000
_cell.length_b   1.000
_cell.length_c   1.000
_cell.angle_alpha   90.00
_cell.angle_beta   90.00
_cell.angle_gamma   90.00
#
_symmetry.space_group_name_H-M   'P 1'
#
loop_
_entity.id
_entity.type
_entity.pdbx_description
1 polymer ?
#
loop_
_entity_poly.entity_id
_entity_poly.type
_entity_poly.pdbx_seq_one_letter_code
_entity_poly.pdbx_strand_id
1 'polypeptide(L)'
;MLSHRLSALAGQGWAQRILLPWAILGPLWAQVTIRGAVLDKEGDAVVGAIVRLLPTNKGTLTNAEGLFSISGVPPGEYTLQVTAVGIDTLRETIKADARRPVITLKLTAATSAVELSTVEIIESATPAKIDPTRVTVAVTPIAPRQIYTLPSFGVPDVAQYLQVLPGVVFTGDQGGQLYIRGGTPIQNLTLLDGAIIYSPFHTLSLFSIFETDILRQVQVYSAGFGAEYGGRISSVMDIRTRPGNFERFSGRAYATPFVAGALTEGPLPFIRNSSWILSARQGYIQQATPRLYPYLKDSLPFQFQDLYGKVTFGRGPDQLNLFGFRQTDRVDLGAQGVNSWQQWGAGGFFTNLPQASRVRITGSFAYSRFQNTFESPFELRPRYSEIGGFNGGFTFSYLFGADELAYAIEVRGFSTDFLFTNGLGFITQQRQSNTEGASYVRYQKVFRQETLSEEGTPTFFTRAIIEPSLRLHFYNNYGYLSVEPRLRAKLNGRRWSLQTAAGRYVQNWVSAVSDRDIVVLFQGFLTAPEIAANAQLSHPLQEAYHLTLGGEYQLLSAFLLNVEGWYKRFTQLTNINRERLFPEDPTFITEIGYAYGVDLALRYQTPTLSLYGTYSYQYNRRDDFRQVYFPLWDRRHTANLVGSYTWGPWQNVRRGRERRWEASLRWTLGSGLPFTQTLGFFEKLLFIPNGSQNPYSTQQGILAILLSPHYNAARLPAYHRLDLALKYRQRLSETLLLETTVSLLNAYNRPNVFYIDRITARRYNQLPIMPMLGLTLLW
;
A
#
# COMPACT_ATOMS: atom_id res chain seq x y z
N MET A 1 1.25 65.24 23.47
CA MET A 1 2.25 65.69 22.50
C MET A 1 2.86 64.46 21.84
N LEU A 2 2.31 64.06 20.71
CA LEU A 2 2.88 63.16 19.68
C LEU A 2 1.78 62.75 18.74
N SER A 3 1.10 63.77 18.18
CA SER A 3 0.26 63.70 16.98
C SER A 3 0.83 64.73 16.02
N HIS A 4 1.41 64.28 14.96
CA HIS A 4 1.86 64.97 13.76
C HIS A 4 3.23 64.45 13.30
N ARG A 5 3.18 63.38 12.46
CA ARG A 5 4.11 63.13 11.36
C ARG A 5 3.86 61.78 10.71
N LEU A 6 2.79 61.67 9.97
CA LEU A 6 2.58 60.61 8.97
C LEU A 6 1.61 61.16 7.88
N SER A 7 2.09 62.15 7.16
CA SER A 7 1.41 62.64 5.94
C SER A 7 2.45 63.22 5.00
N ALA A 8 3.22 62.38 4.31
CA ALA A 8 3.95 62.72 3.10
C ALA A 8 4.72 61.49 2.58
N LEU A 9 4.08 60.57 1.90
CA LEU A 9 4.66 59.66 0.92
C LEU A 9 3.51 58.85 0.23
N ALA A 10 2.52 59.58 -0.28
CA ALA A 10 1.56 59.11 -1.26
C ALA A 10 1.84 59.79 -2.57
N GLY A 11 2.85 59.34 -3.29
CA GLY A 11 3.27 59.81 -4.62
C GLY A 11 3.23 58.64 -5.61
N GLN A 12 2.14 58.54 -6.35
CA GLN A 12 2.04 58.14 -7.74
C GLN A 12 3.08 57.13 -8.29
N GLY A 13 2.64 55.92 -8.59
CA GLY A 13 3.40 55.10 -9.53
C GLY A 13 3.16 53.55 -9.53
N TRP A 14 2.28 53.01 -8.71
CA TRP A 14 2.10 51.55 -8.66
C TRP A 14 0.76 51.04 -9.17
N ALA A 15 -0.21 51.90 -9.45
CA ALA A 15 -1.54 51.52 -9.94
C ALA A 15 -1.67 51.37 -11.47
N GLN A 16 -0.63 51.67 -12.24
CA GLN A 16 -0.67 51.61 -13.71
C GLN A 16 0.13 50.47 -14.36
N ARG A 17 0.68 49.52 -13.57
CA ARG A 17 1.38 48.34 -14.13
C ARG A 17 0.70 46.96 -13.91
N ILE A 18 -0.52 46.95 -13.38
CA ILE A 18 -1.31 45.69 -13.20
C ILE A 18 -2.47 45.56 -14.20
N LEU A 19 -2.64 46.53 -15.10
CA LEU A 19 -3.72 46.53 -16.12
C LEU A 19 -3.13 46.44 -17.53
N LEU A 20 -2.44 45.36 -17.88
CA LEU A 20 -2.28 44.88 -19.25
C LEU A 20 -1.51 43.53 -19.16
N PRO A 21 -2.19 42.39 -19.43
CA PRO A 21 -2.49 42.00 -20.80
C PRO A 21 -3.91 41.41 -20.97
N TRP A 22 -4.93 42.23 -21.14
CA TRP A 22 -6.27 41.78 -21.53
C TRP A 22 -6.62 42.09 -22.99
N ALA A 23 -5.65 42.35 -23.82
CA ALA A 23 -5.83 42.71 -25.20
C ALA A 23 -5.11 41.81 -26.20
N ILE A 24 -5.17 40.46 -26.00
CA ILE A 24 -5.01 39.49 -27.09
C ILE A 24 -6.18 38.50 -26.99
N LEU A 25 -7.39 39.01 -27.08
CA LEU A 25 -8.56 38.23 -27.42
C LEU A 25 -8.73 38.33 -28.94
N GLY A 26 -7.99 37.49 -29.65
CA GLY A 26 -8.39 37.11 -31.01
C GLY A 26 -9.79 36.45 -30.94
N PRO A 27 -10.56 36.38 -32.06
CA PRO A 27 -11.91 35.86 -32.03
C PRO A 27 -11.94 34.48 -31.41
N LEU A 28 -12.51 34.36 -30.21
CA LEU A 28 -12.83 33.11 -29.54
C LEU A 28 -13.89 32.40 -30.37
N TRP A 29 -13.46 31.62 -31.36
CA TRP A 29 -14.31 30.62 -31.96
C TRP A 29 -14.76 29.73 -30.82
N ALA A 30 -16.07 29.51 -30.67
CA ALA A 30 -16.63 28.68 -29.62
C ALA A 30 -16.06 27.25 -29.75
N GLN A 31 -15.04 26.94 -28.97
CA GLN A 31 -14.35 25.66 -29.00
C GLN A 31 -15.06 24.67 -28.08
N VAL A 32 -15.31 23.45 -28.58
CA VAL A 32 -15.96 22.38 -27.84
C VAL A 32 -14.89 21.51 -27.20
N THR A 33 -15.14 21.05 -25.98
CA THR A 33 -14.33 20.01 -25.32
C THR A 33 -15.10 18.69 -25.35
N ILE A 34 -14.50 17.67 -25.96
CA ILE A 34 -15.01 16.29 -25.97
C ILE A 34 -14.27 15.52 -24.90
N ARG A 35 -15.01 14.93 -23.98
CA ARG A 35 -14.45 14.13 -22.90
C ARG A 35 -15.29 12.88 -22.67
N GLY A 36 -14.75 11.92 -21.94
CA GLY A 36 -15.48 10.72 -21.60
C GLY A 36 -14.66 9.72 -20.84
N ALA A 37 -15.25 8.55 -20.69
CA ALA A 37 -14.59 7.37 -20.14
C ALA A 37 -14.61 6.25 -21.17
N VAL A 38 -13.51 5.53 -21.28
CA VAL A 38 -13.41 4.28 -22.03
C VAL A 38 -13.37 3.13 -21.02
N LEU A 39 -14.35 2.26 -21.11
CA LEU A 39 -14.55 1.13 -20.21
C LEU A 39 -14.53 -0.16 -21.03
N ASP A 40 -14.19 -1.27 -20.42
CA ASP A 40 -14.43 -2.59 -20.99
C ASP A 40 -15.89 -3.06 -20.77
N LYS A 41 -16.21 -4.28 -21.16
CA LYS A 41 -17.56 -4.86 -20.98
C LYS A 41 -17.90 -5.06 -19.50
N GLU A 42 -16.91 -5.32 -18.68
CA GLU A 42 -17.02 -5.50 -17.24
C GLU A 42 -17.25 -4.16 -16.51
N GLY A 43 -17.02 -3.04 -17.19
CA GLY A 43 -17.15 -1.68 -16.67
C GLY A 43 -15.86 -1.16 -16.05
N ASP A 44 -14.75 -1.85 -16.28
CA ASP A 44 -13.44 -1.44 -15.82
C ASP A 44 -12.79 -0.41 -16.76
N ALA A 45 -11.94 0.45 -16.20
CA ALA A 45 -11.29 1.51 -16.93
C ALA A 45 -10.25 0.96 -17.93
N VAL A 46 -10.36 1.30 -19.20
CA VAL A 46 -9.33 1.00 -20.19
C VAL A 46 -8.26 2.07 -20.13
N VAL A 47 -7.17 1.77 -19.45
CA VAL A 47 -6.05 2.69 -19.21
C VAL A 47 -5.14 2.77 -20.43
N GLY A 48 -4.72 3.98 -20.82
CA GLY A 48 -3.79 4.19 -21.94
C GLY A 48 -4.39 3.93 -23.32
N ALA A 49 -5.72 3.84 -23.45
CA ALA A 49 -6.39 3.78 -24.73
C ALA A 49 -6.13 5.06 -25.54
N ILE A 50 -5.80 4.89 -26.82
CA ILE A 50 -5.61 6.00 -27.76
C ILE A 50 -6.99 6.44 -28.25
N VAL A 51 -7.39 7.66 -27.91
CA VAL A 51 -8.63 8.27 -28.38
C VAL A 51 -8.30 9.32 -29.43
N ARG A 52 -8.71 9.10 -30.69
CA ARG A 52 -8.48 10.02 -31.83
C ARG A 52 -9.78 10.59 -32.37
N LEU A 53 -9.71 11.81 -32.82
CA LEU A 53 -10.84 12.49 -33.43
C LEU A 53 -10.58 12.66 -34.93
N LEU A 54 -11.28 11.90 -35.77
CA LEU A 54 -11.14 11.95 -37.21
C LEU A 54 -12.16 12.91 -37.83
N PRO A 55 -11.81 13.68 -38.91
CA PRO A 55 -10.55 13.65 -39.66
C PRO A 55 -9.43 14.55 -39.11
N THR A 56 -9.51 14.99 -37.86
CA THR A 56 -8.50 15.84 -37.24
C THR A 56 -7.31 15.04 -36.75
N ASN A 57 -6.14 15.69 -36.55
CA ASN A 57 -5.01 15.08 -35.88
C ASN A 57 -5.09 15.16 -34.35
N LYS A 58 -6.25 15.59 -33.79
CA LYS A 58 -6.42 15.70 -32.34
C LYS A 58 -6.67 14.33 -31.71
N GLY A 59 -5.98 14.06 -30.61
CA GLY A 59 -6.14 12.81 -29.86
C GLY A 59 -5.57 12.91 -28.46
N THR A 60 -5.90 11.93 -27.64
CA THR A 60 -5.43 11.84 -26.25
C THR A 60 -5.32 10.37 -25.84
N LEU A 61 -4.70 10.12 -24.68
CA LEU A 61 -4.72 8.83 -24.04
C LEU A 61 -5.68 8.88 -22.85
N THR A 62 -6.32 7.76 -22.56
CA THR A 62 -7.08 7.64 -21.32
C THR A 62 -6.14 7.55 -20.12
N ASN A 63 -6.54 8.16 -19.01
CA ASN A 63 -5.79 8.12 -17.75
C ASN A 63 -6.05 6.80 -16.97
N ALA A 64 -5.56 6.72 -15.73
CA ALA A 64 -5.70 5.53 -14.88
C ALA A 64 -7.16 5.14 -14.59
N GLU A 65 -8.08 6.08 -14.66
CA GLU A 65 -9.52 5.89 -14.50
C GLU A 65 -10.25 5.71 -15.84
N GLY A 66 -9.51 5.51 -16.94
CA GLY A 66 -10.06 5.39 -18.29
C GLY A 66 -10.62 6.70 -18.86
N LEU A 67 -10.41 7.83 -18.20
CA LEU A 67 -10.94 9.13 -18.63
C LEU A 67 -10.07 9.77 -19.70
N PHE A 68 -10.72 10.47 -20.64
CA PHE A 68 -10.05 11.26 -21.67
C PHE A 68 -10.69 12.64 -21.82
N SER A 69 -9.92 13.60 -22.36
CA SER A 69 -10.41 14.94 -22.71
C SER A 69 -9.67 15.44 -23.94
N ILE A 70 -10.41 15.91 -24.96
CA ILE A 70 -9.91 16.57 -26.18
C ILE A 70 -10.51 17.96 -26.23
N SER A 71 -9.69 18.98 -26.01
CA SER A 71 -10.14 20.40 -25.99
C SER A 71 -9.84 21.10 -27.32
N GLY A 72 -10.50 22.25 -27.53
CA GLY A 72 -10.27 23.05 -28.69
C GLY A 72 -10.79 22.47 -30.00
N VAL A 73 -11.87 21.66 -29.94
CA VAL A 73 -12.50 21.06 -31.11
C VAL A 73 -13.43 22.10 -31.75
N PRO A 74 -13.27 22.45 -33.05
CA PRO A 74 -14.23 23.26 -33.75
C PRO A 74 -15.60 22.59 -33.81
N PRO A 75 -16.72 23.37 -33.95
CA PRO A 75 -18.01 22.78 -34.21
C PRO A 75 -18.00 22.00 -35.53
N GLY A 76 -18.62 20.79 -35.54
CA GLY A 76 -18.64 19.91 -36.71
C GLY A 76 -19.00 18.46 -36.32
N GLU A 77 -19.10 17.62 -37.34
CA GLU A 77 -19.26 16.17 -37.13
C GLU A 77 -17.92 15.45 -37.22
N TYR A 78 -17.67 14.56 -36.28
CA TYR A 78 -16.41 13.87 -36.11
C TYR A 78 -16.64 12.39 -35.82
N THR A 79 -15.69 11.54 -36.19
CA THR A 79 -15.62 10.15 -35.73
C THR A 79 -14.57 10.02 -34.65
N LEU A 80 -15.02 9.67 -33.45
CA LEU A 80 -14.14 9.32 -32.34
C LEU A 80 -13.69 7.86 -32.51
N GLN A 81 -12.40 7.64 -32.64
CA GLN A 81 -11.81 6.31 -32.73
C GLN A 81 -11.05 6.01 -31.45
N VAL A 82 -11.36 4.87 -30.81
CA VAL A 82 -10.65 4.38 -29.62
C VAL A 82 -9.94 3.10 -29.96
N THR A 83 -8.64 3.02 -29.65
CA THR A 83 -7.82 1.83 -29.83
C THR A 83 -7.00 1.57 -28.58
N ALA A 84 -6.99 0.33 -28.11
CA ALA A 84 -6.10 -0.14 -27.04
C ALA A 84 -5.75 -1.61 -27.26
N VAL A 85 -4.74 -2.09 -26.54
CA VAL A 85 -4.35 -3.50 -26.58
C VAL A 85 -5.43 -4.33 -25.88
N GLY A 86 -5.94 -5.36 -26.53
CA GLY A 86 -6.95 -6.28 -25.97
C GLY A 86 -8.39 -5.82 -26.17
N ILE A 87 -8.64 -4.71 -26.85
CA ILE A 87 -10.00 -4.29 -27.21
C ILE A 87 -10.14 -4.09 -28.72
N ASP A 88 -11.35 -4.30 -29.22
CA ASP A 88 -11.70 -3.99 -30.61
C ASP A 88 -11.71 -2.47 -30.80
N THR A 89 -11.29 -2.02 -31.98
CA THR A 89 -11.32 -0.61 -32.33
C THR A 89 -12.77 -0.11 -32.29
N LEU A 90 -13.08 0.76 -31.31
CA LEU A 90 -14.38 1.42 -31.22
C LEU A 90 -14.39 2.68 -32.10
N ARG A 91 -15.48 2.88 -32.83
CA ARG A 91 -15.73 4.12 -33.60
C ARG A 91 -17.11 4.63 -33.28
N GLU A 92 -17.20 5.91 -32.90
CA GLU A 92 -18.46 6.58 -32.58
C GLU A 92 -18.53 7.94 -33.26
N THR A 93 -19.64 8.21 -33.95
CA THR A 93 -19.84 9.50 -34.59
C THR A 93 -20.41 10.49 -33.58
N ILE A 94 -19.77 11.66 -33.48
CA ILE A 94 -20.13 12.69 -32.52
C ILE A 94 -20.31 14.03 -33.24
N LYS A 95 -21.26 14.82 -32.76
CA LYS A 95 -21.52 16.17 -33.26
C LYS A 95 -21.06 17.19 -32.23
N ALA A 96 -19.98 17.93 -32.55
CA ALA A 96 -19.50 19.04 -31.74
C ALA A 96 -20.33 20.27 -32.02
N ASP A 97 -21.14 20.70 -31.04
CA ASP A 97 -22.02 21.86 -31.15
C ASP A 97 -21.51 22.98 -30.23
N ALA A 98 -21.33 24.16 -30.80
CA ALA A 98 -20.94 25.38 -30.06
C ALA A 98 -21.88 25.73 -28.91
N ARG A 99 -23.14 25.33 -29.02
CA ARG A 99 -24.17 25.51 -27.95
C ARG A 99 -23.96 24.57 -26.77
N ARG A 100 -23.18 23.50 -26.95
CA ARG A 100 -22.80 22.51 -25.93
C ARG A 100 -21.27 22.47 -25.81
N PRO A 101 -20.65 23.38 -25.04
CA PRO A 101 -19.21 23.56 -25.01
C PRO A 101 -18.46 22.34 -24.41
N VAL A 102 -19.18 21.42 -23.77
CA VAL A 102 -18.64 20.16 -23.26
C VAL A 102 -19.55 18.99 -23.64
N ILE A 103 -18.99 18.00 -24.30
CA ILE A 103 -19.65 16.73 -24.65
C ILE A 103 -19.02 15.64 -23.78
N THR A 104 -19.85 14.92 -23.02
CA THR A 104 -19.41 13.81 -22.17
C THR A 104 -19.90 12.50 -22.77
N LEU A 105 -18.97 11.55 -22.98
CA LEU A 105 -19.21 10.26 -23.60
C LEU A 105 -18.84 9.14 -22.64
N LYS A 106 -19.63 8.07 -22.66
CA LYS A 106 -19.30 6.81 -22.02
C LYS A 106 -19.16 5.76 -23.12
N LEU A 107 -17.94 5.34 -23.37
CA LEU A 107 -17.58 4.43 -24.44
C LEU A 107 -17.30 3.05 -23.84
N THR A 108 -18.08 2.03 -24.25
CA THR A 108 -17.83 0.66 -23.85
C THR A 108 -17.18 -0.08 -25.00
N ALA A 109 -15.91 -0.45 -24.80
CA ALA A 109 -15.14 -1.17 -25.79
C ALA A 109 -15.41 -2.68 -25.69
N ALA A 110 -15.68 -3.32 -26.82
CA ALA A 110 -15.71 -4.77 -26.88
C ALA A 110 -14.28 -5.31 -26.75
N THR A 111 -14.10 -6.32 -25.90
CA THR A 111 -12.86 -7.09 -25.90
C THR A 111 -12.73 -7.79 -27.26
N SER A 112 -11.53 -7.76 -27.87
CA SER A 112 -11.27 -8.43 -29.16
C SER A 112 -11.68 -9.90 -29.05
N ALA A 113 -12.58 -10.32 -29.94
CA ALA A 113 -13.25 -11.62 -29.84
C ALA A 113 -12.26 -12.79 -30.01
N VAL A 114 -11.68 -13.20 -28.90
CA VAL A 114 -11.59 -14.62 -28.60
C VAL A 114 -12.70 -14.87 -27.63
N GLU A 115 -13.78 -15.54 -28.04
CA GLU A 115 -14.86 -15.97 -27.17
C GLU A 115 -14.27 -16.80 -26.03
N LEU A 116 -14.11 -16.16 -24.88
CA LEU A 116 -13.72 -16.80 -23.64
C LEU A 116 -14.90 -16.69 -22.71
N SER A 117 -15.60 -17.81 -22.62
CA SER A 117 -16.66 -18.02 -21.65
C SER A 117 -16.19 -17.67 -20.24
N THR A 118 -16.82 -16.67 -19.71
CA THR A 118 -17.09 -16.34 -18.29
C THR A 118 -16.43 -17.19 -17.20
N VAL A 119 -15.16 -17.03 -16.95
CA VAL A 119 -14.36 -17.26 -15.72
C VAL A 119 -12.87 -17.05 -16.03
N GLU A 120 -12.52 -16.25 -17.00
CA GLU A 120 -11.12 -15.97 -17.25
C GLU A 120 -10.72 -14.56 -16.83
N ILE A 121 -10.39 -14.43 -15.56
CA ILE A 121 -9.43 -13.43 -15.06
C ILE A 121 -7.99 -13.75 -15.59
N ILE A 122 -7.88 -14.55 -16.66
CA ILE A 122 -6.60 -14.99 -17.19
C ILE A 122 -6.53 -14.63 -18.66
N GLU A 123 -6.63 -13.36 -18.94
CA GLU A 123 -6.21 -12.91 -20.23
C GLU A 123 -4.69 -12.70 -20.30
N SER A 124 -4.19 -12.98 -21.48
CA SER A 124 -2.83 -12.87 -21.95
C SER A 124 -1.99 -11.89 -21.14
N ALA A 125 -0.91 -12.38 -20.59
CA ALA A 125 0.10 -11.59 -19.91
C ALA A 125 0.43 -10.36 -20.76
N THR A 126 -0.11 -9.21 -20.39
CA THR A 126 0.22 -7.95 -21.06
C THR A 126 1.71 -7.74 -20.87
N PRO A 127 2.50 -7.56 -21.93
CA PRO A 127 3.93 -7.35 -21.80
C PRO A 127 4.19 -6.22 -20.82
N ALA A 128 5.20 -6.38 -19.98
CA ALA A 128 5.62 -5.33 -19.06
C ALA A 128 6.03 -4.09 -19.88
N LYS A 129 5.29 -3.00 -19.76
CA LYS A 129 5.51 -1.76 -20.52
C LYS A 129 5.64 -0.57 -19.57
N ILE A 130 6.41 0.41 -20.02
CA ILE A 130 6.50 1.71 -19.36
C ILE A 130 5.13 2.41 -19.47
N ASP A 131 4.57 2.85 -18.32
CA ASP A 131 3.36 3.67 -18.30
C ASP A 131 3.71 5.13 -18.65
N PRO A 132 3.30 5.65 -19.81
CA PRO A 132 3.62 7.01 -20.19
C PRO A 132 2.64 8.05 -19.60
N THR A 133 1.63 7.64 -18.87
CA THR A 133 0.51 8.52 -18.48
C THR A 133 0.69 9.15 -17.13
N ARG A 134 1.51 8.58 -16.25
CA ARG A 134 1.71 9.05 -14.87
C ARG A 134 3.14 8.83 -14.38
N VAL A 135 3.50 9.54 -13.32
CA VAL A 135 4.76 9.35 -12.61
C VAL A 135 4.66 8.08 -11.77
N THR A 136 5.54 7.11 -12.04
CA THR A 136 5.56 5.79 -11.40
C THR A 136 6.80 5.56 -10.52
N VAL A 137 7.65 6.56 -10.30
CA VAL A 137 8.82 6.45 -9.41
C VAL A 137 8.37 6.13 -7.98
N ALA A 138 9.04 5.16 -7.38
CA ALA A 138 8.71 4.63 -6.05
C ALA A 138 7.26 4.10 -5.91
N VAL A 139 6.57 3.85 -7.02
CA VAL A 139 5.21 3.30 -7.06
C VAL A 139 5.24 1.93 -7.70
N THR A 140 4.79 0.91 -6.97
CA THR A 140 4.62 -0.43 -7.52
C THR A 140 3.12 -0.76 -7.58
N PRO A 141 2.51 -0.71 -8.78
CA PRO A 141 1.16 -1.22 -8.96
C PRO A 141 1.20 -2.74 -8.95
N ILE A 142 0.32 -3.35 -8.18
CA ILE A 142 0.16 -4.81 -8.06
C ILE A 142 -1.22 -5.17 -8.60
N ALA A 143 -1.24 -5.88 -9.72
CA ALA A 143 -2.47 -6.48 -10.22
C ALA A 143 -2.74 -7.80 -9.49
N PRO A 144 -4.00 -8.14 -9.17
CA PRO A 144 -4.33 -9.38 -8.45
C PRO A 144 -3.71 -10.63 -9.09
N ARG A 145 -3.71 -10.73 -10.41
CA ARG A 145 -3.08 -11.85 -11.15
C ARG A 145 -1.59 -12.07 -10.82
N GLN A 146 -0.84 -11.02 -10.47
CA GLN A 146 0.57 -11.15 -10.09
C GLN A 146 0.71 -11.84 -8.73
N ILE A 147 -0.27 -11.66 -7.84
CA ILE A 147 -0.33 -12.35 -6.54
C ILE A 147 -0.53 -13.85 -6.75
N TYR A 148 -1.34 -14.23 -7.75
CA TYR A 148 -1.61 -15.63 -8.10
C TYR A 148 -0.40 -16.39 -8.66
N THR A 149 0.63 -15.71 -9.16
CA THR A 149 1.84 -16.35 -9.70
C THR A 149 2.85 -16.78 -8.64
N LEU A 150 2.65 -16.37 -7.38
CA LEU A 150 3.55 -16.76 -6.30
C LEU A 150 3.16 -18.09 -5.66
N PRO A 151 4.15 -18.94 -5.30
CA PRO A 151 3.93 -19.98 -4.31
C PRO A 151 3.45 -19.38 -2.99
N SER A 152 2.38 -19.92 -2.44
CA SER A 152 1.72 -19.38 -1.24
C SER A 152 1.31 -20.52 -0.29
N PHE A 153 0.74 -20.16 0.86
CA PHE A 153 0.17 -21.11 1.82
C PHE A 153 -1.15 -21.74 1.35
N GLY A 154 -1.17 -22.21 0.09
CA GLY A 154 -2.32 -22.84 -0.54
C GLY A 154 -3.35 -21.86 -1.10
N VAL A 155 -3.32 -20.58 -0.69
CA VAL A 155 -4.12 -19.48 -1.25
C VAL A 155 -3.23 -18.28 -1.54
N PRO A 156 -3.45 -17.60 -2.68
CA PRO A 156 -2.75 -16.36 -3.00
C PRO A 156 -3.03 -15.28 -1.96
N ASP A 157 -2.00 -14.55 -1.52
CA ASP A 157 -2.16 -13.50 -0.54
C ASP A 157 -1.23 -12.31 -0.82
N VAL A 158 -1.74 -11.08 -0.62
CA VAL A 158 -1.00 -9.82 -0.81
C VAL A 158 0.26 -9.77 0.06
N ALA A 159 0.20 -10.28 1.31
CA ALA A 159 1.35 -10.29 2.21
C ALA A 159 2.56 -11.02 1.62
N GLN A 160 2.32 -12.09 0.85
CA GLN A 160 3.36 -12.84 0.17
C GLN A 160 4.01 -12.02 -0.97
N TYR A 161 3.19 -11.29 -1.71
CA TYR A 161 3.69 -10.47 -2.82
C TYR A 161 4.46 -9.23 -2.33
N LEU A 162 4.01 -8.61 -1.25
CA LEU A 162 4.70 -7.45 -0.67
C LEU A 162 6.14 -7.77 -0.26
N GLN A 163 6.41 -9.00 0.16
CA GLN A 163 7.76 -9.44 0.56
C GLN A 163 8.77 -9.50 -0.59
N VAL A 164 8.31 -9.61 -1.84
CA VAL A 164 9.20 -9.66 -3.01
C VAL A 164 9.39 -8.30 -3.67
N LEU A 165 8.75 -7.25 -3.16
CA LEU A 165 8.93 -5.90 -3.66
C LEU A 165 10.31 -5.33 -3.31
N PRO A 166 10.91 -4.53 -4.20
CA PRO A 166 12.18 -3.86 -3.90
C PRO A 166 11.99 -2.84 -2.76
N GLY A 167 13.03 -2.69 -1.93
CA GLY A 167 13.03 -1.77 -0.79
C GLY A 167 12.17 -2.20 0.40
N VAL A 168 11.56 -3.38 0.36
CA VAL A 168 10.76 -3.95 1.44
C VAL A 168 11.58 -4.95 2.24
N VAL A 169 11.59 -4.79 3.57
CA VAL A 169 12.18 -5.73 4.51
C VAL A 169 11.06 -6.37 5.32
N PHE A 170 11.05 -7.67 5.33
CA PHE A 170 10.18 -8.50 6.13
C PHE A 170 10.99 -9.20 7.21
N THR A 171 10.56 -9.13 8.47
CA THR A 171 11.39 -9.56 9.61
C THR A 171 11.19 -11.03 9.98
N GLY A 172 10.15 -11.69 9.52
CA GLY A 172 9.94 -13.11 9.77
C GLY A 172 8.53 -13.62 9.54
N ASP A 173 8.39 -14.94 9.46
CA ASP A 173 7.12 -15.62 9.20
C ASP A 173 6.12 -15.49 10.37
N GLN A 174 6.58 -15.21 11.59
CA GLN A 174 5.78 -15.08 12.80
C GLN A 174 5.97 -13.68 13.41
N GLY A 175 4.89 -12.91 13.55
CA GLY A 175 4.96 -11.54 14.08
C GLY A 175 5.79 -10.58 13.22
N GLY A 176 6.09 -10.96 11.99
CA GLY A 176 6.84 -10.13 11.06
C GLY A 176 6.03 -8.92 10.62
N GLN A 177 6.73 -7.82 10.39
CA GLN A 177 6.15 -6.56 9.93
C GLN A 177 6.89 -6.07 8.70
N LEU A 178 6.23 -5.19 7.91
CA LEU A 178 6.83 -4.58 6.73
C LEU A 178 7.50 -3.27 7.06
N TYR A 179 8.80 -3.23 6.82
CA TYR A 179 9.63 -2.04 6.87
C TYR A 179 9.94 -1.61 5.44
N ILE A 180 9.60 -0.39 5.08
CA ILE A 180 9.69 0.07 3.70
C ILE A 180 10.68 1.24 3.61
N ARG A 181 11.81 1.01 2.90
CA ARG A 181 12.86 1.99 2.68
C ARG A 181 13.21 2.75 3.98
N GLY A 182 13.57 2.00 5.02
CA GLY A 182 14.03 2.53 6.31
C GLY A 182 12.95 3.03 7.26
N GLY A 183 11.68 3.05 6.87
CA GLY A 183 10.57 3.40 7.75
C GLY A 183 9.99 2.21 8.48
N THR A 184 9.32 2.47 9.60
CA THR A 184 8.66 1.49 10.46
C THR A 184 7.19 1.25 10.08
N PRO A 185 6.57 0.16 10.51
CA PRO A 185 5.18 -0.17 10.16
C PRO A 185 4.17 0.94 10.49
N ILE A 186 4.30 1.63 11.64
CA ILE A 186 3.41 2.73 12.01
C ILE A 186 3.57 3.97 11.11
N GLN A 187 4.69 4.08 10.41
CA GLN A 187 4.98 5.16 9.47
C GLN A 187 4.41 4.89 8.08
N ASN A 188 3.80 3.73 7.86
CA ASN A 188 3.13 3.36 6.63
C ASN A 188 1.63 3.66 6.73
N LEU A 189 1.05 4.22 5.68
CA LEU A 189 -0.40 4.38 5.54
C LEU A 189 -0.96 3.21 4.74
N THR A 190 -1.88 2.47 5.33
CA THR A 190 -2.64 1.47 4.58
C THR A 190 -4.09 1.91 4.47
N LEU A 191 -4.61 1.92 3.26
CA LEU A 191 -5.99 2.26 2.95
C LEU A 191 -6.68 1.09 2.26
N LEU A 192 -7.92 0.80 2.67
CA LEU A 192 -8.84 -0.10 1.98
C LEU A 192 -10.08 0.70 1.57
N ASP A 193 -10.24 0.94 0.28
CA ASP A 193 -11.32 1.78 -0.28
C ASP A 193 -11.44 3.16 0.40
N GLY A 194 -10.32 3.70 0.90
CA GLY A 194 -10.23 4.96 1.62
C GLY A 194 -10.30 4.85 3.13
N ALA A 195 -10.72 3.73 3.72
CA ALA A 195 -10.65 3.51 5.17
C ALA A 195 -9.22 3.25 5.63
N ILE A 196 -8.82 3.82 6.76
CA ILE A 196 -7.50 3.58 7.35
C ILE A 196 -7.48 2.18 7.98
N ILE A 197 -6.50 1.38 7.58
CA ILE A 197 -6.22 0.06 8.14
C ILE A 197 -5.03 0.17 9.08
N TYR A 198 -5.23 -0.16 10.34
CA TYR A 198 -4.20 -0.04 11.38
C TYR A 198 -3.27 -1.26 11.41
N SER A 199 -3.81 -2.47 11.21
CA SER A 199 -3.05 -3.71 11.10
C SER A 199 -3.43 -4.42 9.80
N PRO A 200 -2.60 -4.34 8.74
CA PRO A 200 -2.92 -4.94 7.44
C PRO A 200 -2.61 -6.44 7.36
N PHE A 201 -1.96 -7.00 8.38
CA PHE A 201 -1.55 -8.41 8.41
C PHE A 201 -2.05 -9.08 9.70
N HIS A 202 -2.30 -10.37 9.59
CA HIS A 202 -2.52 -11.22 10.75
C HIS A 202 -1.22 -11.42 11.55
N THR A 203 -1.32 -11.96 12.75
CA THR A 203 -0.17 -12.25 13.60
C THR A 203 0.82 -13.17 12.92
N LEU A 204 0.32 -14.18 12.22
CA LEU A 204 1.13 -14.92 11.27
C LEU A 204 1.19 -14.10 9.99
N SER A 205 2.23 -13.30 9.85
CA SER A 205 2.42 -12.30 8.78
C SER A 205 2.49 -12.89 7.36
N LEU A 206 2.16 -14.16 7.22
CA LEU A 206 1.99 -14.88 5.96
C LEU A 206 0.63 -14.59 5.31
N PHE A 207 -0.32 -14.08 6.09
CA PHE A 207 -1.66 -13.73 5.64
C PHE A 207 -1.94 -12.25 5.88
N SER A 208 -2.48 -11.59 4.85
CA SER A 208 -3.07 -10.27 4.97
C SER A 208 -4.55 -10.38 5.35
N ILE A 209 -5.13 -9.29 5.81
CA ILE A 209 -6.58 -9.22 6.06
C ILE A 209 -7.39 -9.12 4.76
N PHE A 210 -6.72 -9.02 3.62
CA PHE A 210 -7.34 -8.77 2.32
C PHE A 210 -7.50 -10.09 1.56
N GLU A 211 -8.75 -10.44 1.24
CA GLU A 211 -9.01 -11.51 0.28
C GLU A 211 -8.55 -11.07 -1.12
N THR A 212 -7.70 -11.85 -1.76
CA THR A 212 -7.09 -11.45 -3.04
C THR A 212 -8.14 -11.25 -4.15
N ASP A 213 -9.23 -12.01 -4.14
CA ASP A 213 -10.26 -11.96 -5.16
C ASP A 213 -11.18 -10.73 -5.10
N ILE A 214 -11.24 -10.04 -3.96
CA ILE A 214 -11.95 -8.76 -3.90
C ILE A 214 -11.14 -7.59 -4.45
N LEU A 215 -9.84 -7.77 -4.65
CA LEU A 215 -8.94 -6.70 -5.04
C LEU A 215 -9.12 -6.35 -6.52
N ARG A 216 -9.18 -5.06 -6.80
CA ARG A 216 -9.05 -4.48 -8.14
C ARG A 216 -7.61 -4.07 -8.40
N GLN A 217 -7.01 -3.38 -7.43
CA GLN A 217 -5.68 -2.79 -7.54
C GLN A 217 -5.07 -2.58 -6.16
N VAL A 218 -3.78 -2.83 -6.03
CA VAL A 218 -2.96 -2.44 -4.89
C VAL A 218 -1.85 -1.53 -5.40
N GLN A 219 -1.72 -0.34 -4.86
CA GLN A 219 -0.64 0.59 -5.17
C GLN A 219 0.24 0.78 -3.95
N VAL A 220 1.52 0.45 -4.07
CA VAL A 220 2.50 0.63 -3.01
C VAL A 220 3.44 1.77 -3.39
N TYR A 221 3.36 2.87 -2.63
CA TYR A 221 4.25 4.02 -2.72
C TYR A 221 5.33 3.87 -1.66
N SER A 222 6.52 3.46 -2.03
CA SER A 222 7.61 3.22 -1.07
C SER A 222 8.34 4.50 -0.63
N ALA A 223 8.16 5.60 -1.36
CA ALA A 223 8.58 6.96 -1.02
C ALA A 223 7.92 7.95 -1.99
N GLY A 224 8.12 9.26 -1.83
CA GLY A 224 7.76 10.26 -2.83
C GLY A 224 6.28 10.29 -3.24
N PHE A 225 5.38 9.91 -2.35
CA PHE A 225 3.94 9.90 -2.64
C PHE A 225 3.35 11.32 -2.75
N GLY A 226 2.30 11.47 -3.56
CA GLY A 226 1.67 12.75 -3.87
C GLY A 226 0.91 13.38 -2.69
N ALA A 227 0.43 14.62 -2.87
CA ALA A 227 -0.21 15.41 -1.81
C ALA A 227 -1.58 14.86 -1.38
N GLU A 228 -2.17 13.94 -2.15
CA GLU A 228 -3.40 13.20 -1.82
C GLU A 228 -3.25 12.29 -0.59
N TYR A 229 -2.01 11.96 -0.21
CA TYR A 229 -1.73 11.16 0.99
C TYR A 229 -1.00 12.00 2.03
N GLY A 230 -1.43 11.95 3.28
CA GLY A 230 -0.81 12.67 4.38
C GLY A 230 -0.87 11.94 5.71
N GLY A 231 -0.19 12.49 6.73
CA GLY A 231 -0.17 11.96 8.10
C GLY A 231 0.67 10.68 8.25
N ARG A 232 1.58 10.41 7.32
CA ARG A 232 2.60 9.34 7.39
C ARG A 232 3.90 9.79 6.75
N ILE A 233 5.01 9.25 7.24
CA ILE A 233 6.36 9.68 6.88
C ILE A 233 7.19 8.61 6.17
N SER A 234 6.63 7.44 5.83
CA SER A 234 7.40 6.38 5.15
C SER A 234 6.81 5.96 3.83
N SER A 235 5.66 5.32 3.82
CA SER A 235 5.06 4.72 2.63
C SER A 235 3.54 4.79 2.65
N VAL A 236 2.93 4.48 1.50
CA VAL A 236 1.47 4.33 1.38
C VAL A 236 1.16 3.04 0.63
N MET A 237 0.18 2.28 1.13
CA MET A 237 -0.43 1.16 0.45
C MET A 237 -1.92 1.47 0.25
N ASP A 238 -2.31 1.84 -0.97
CA ASP A 238 -3.70 2.13 -1.33
C ASP A 238 -4.29 0.90 -2.05
N ILE A 239 -5.27 0.29 -1.39
CA ILE A 239 -5.96 -0.92 -1.83
C ILE A 239 -7.36 -0.53 -2.26
N ARG A 240 -7.68 -0.83 -3.51
CA ARG A 240 -9.01 -0.66 -4.08
C ARG A 240 -9.62 -2.01 -4.38
N THR A 241 -10.85 -2.19 -3.94
CA THR A 241 -11.61 -3.41 -4.21
C THR A 241 -12.42 -3.26 -5.50
N ARG A 242 -12.72 -4.38 -6.14
CA ARG A 242 -13.60 -4.41 -7.31
C ARG A 242 -15.07 -4.38 -6.91
N PRO A 243 -15.97 -3.98 -7.79
CA PRO A 243 -17.40 -4.23 -7.62
C PRO A 243 -17.70 -5.74 -7.67
N GLY A 244 -18.86 -6.15 -7.20
CA GLY A 244 -19.39 -7.48 -7.43
C GLY A 244 -19.86 -7.67 -8.88
N ASN A 245 -20.18 -8.89 -9.24
CA ASN A 245 -20.71 -9.21 -10.57
C ASN A 245 -22.08 -8.54 -10.80
N PHE A 246 -22.21 -7.77 -11.87
CA PHE A 246 -23.44 -7.06 -12.20
C PHE A 246 -24.46 -7.89 -12.99
N GLU A 247 -24.06 -9.07 -13.50
CA GLU A 247 -24.85 -9.81 -14.48
C GLU A 247 -25.38 -11.12 -13.93
N ARG A 248 -24.59 -11.82 -13.13
CA ARG A 248 -24.96 -13.13 -12.59
C ARG A 248 -24.41 -13.33 -11.19
N PHE A 249 -25.04 -14.28 -10.50
CA PHE A 249 -24.49 -14.83 -9.26
C PHE A 249 -23.26 -15.68 -9.59
N SER A 250 -22.18 -15.45 -8.87
CA SER A 250 -20.91 -16.17 -8.99
C SER A 250 -20.24 -16.24 -7.63
N GLY A 251 -19.26 -17.11 -7.52
CA GLY A 251 -18.55 -17.23 -6.27
C GLY A 251 -17.36 -18.16 -6.33
N ARG A 252 -16.68 -18.23 -5.20
CA ARG A 252 -15.51 -19.06 -4.98
C ARG A 252 -15.53 -19.58 -3.57
N ALA A 253 -15.18 -20.85 -3.37
CA ALA A 253 -14.91 -21.43 -2.06
C ALA A 253 -13.57 -22.17 -2.11
N TYR A 254 -12.80 -22.08 -1.04
CA TYR A 254 -11.51 -22.76 -0.95
C TYR A 254 -11.23 -23.29 0.45
N ALA A 255 -10.38 -24.31 0.50
CA ALA A 255 -9.87 -24.88 1.73
C ALA A 255 -8.39 -25.29 1.55
N THR A 256 -7.59 -24.99 2.56
CA THR A 256 -6.19 -25.37 2.69
C THR A 256 -5.96 -25.96 4.08
N PRO A 257 -4.79 -26.49 4.42
CA PRO A 257 -4.50 -26.94 5.78
C PRO A 257 -4.65 -25.86 6.86
N PHE A 258 -4.56 -24.58 6.50
CA PHE A 258 -4.55 -23.49 7.48
C PHE A 258 -5.76 -22.57 7.41
N VAL A 259 -6.37 -22.42 6.24
CA VAL A 259 -7.40 -21.42 5.99
C VAL A 259 -8.48 -21.98 5.09
N ALA A 260 -9.73 -21.71 5.41
CA ALA A 260 -10.85 -21.89 4.50
C ALA A 260 -11.56 -20.55 4.30
N GLY A 261 -12.13 -20.36 3.12
CA GLY A 261 -12.86 -19.13 2.81
C GLY A 261 -13.86 -19.31 1.69
N ALA A 262 -14.76 -18.35 1.61
CA ALA A 262 -15.76 -18.25 0.55
C ALA A 262 -15.96 -16.79 0.17
N LEU A 263 -16.20 -16.57 -1.11
CA LEU A 263 -16.59 -15.30 -1.70
C LEU A 263 -17.82 -15.54 -2.56
N THR A 264 -18.81 -14.67 -2.44
CA THR A 264 -20.02 -14.69 -3.25
C THR A 264 -20.35 -13.29 -3.73
N GLU A 265 -20.89 -13.19 -4.91
CA GLU A 265 -21.20 -11.92 -5.54
C GLU A 265 -22.34 -12.05 -6.55
N GLY A 266 -22.98 -10.92 -6.86
CA GLY A 266 -24.03 -10.89 -7.84
C GLY A 266 -24.71 -9.52 -7.97
N PRO A 267 -25.66 -9.39 -8.91
CA PRO A 267 -26.49 -8.19 -9.02
C PRO A 267 -27.40 -8.05 -7.80
N LEU A 268 -27.69 -6.80 -7.41
CA LEU A 268 -28.74 -6.54 -6.42
C LEU A 268 -30.11 -6.75 -7.06
N PRO A 269 -31.02 -7.52 -6.42
CA PRO A 269 -32.39 -7.63 -6.88
C PRO A 269 -33.06 -6.25 -6.95
N PHE A 270 -33.84 -6.01 -8.00
CA PHE A 270 -34.68 -4.80 -8.18
C PHE A 270 -33.94 -3.48 -8.43
N ILE A 271 -32.59 -3.42 -8.32
CA ILE A 271 -31.82 -2.19 -8.57
C ILE A 271 -30.92 -2.40 -9.80
N ARG A 272 -31.22 -1.74 -10.89
CA ARG A 272 -30.41 -1.81 -12.12
C ARG A 272 -29.01 -1.22 -11.89
N ASN A 273 -28.02 -1.78 -12.57
CA ASN A 273 -26.63 -1.33 -12.52
C ASN A 273 -26.05 -1.31 -11.09
N SER A 274 -26.41 -2.28 -10.29
CA SER A 274 -25.89 -2.45 -8.93
C SER A 274 -25.43 -3.88 -8.70
N SER A 275 -24.45 -4.04 -7.83
CA SER A 275 -23.87 -5.34 -7.47
C SER A 275 -23.46 -5.38 -6.01
N TRP A 276 -23.32 -6.59 -5.50
CA TRP A 276 -22.80 -6.86 -4.18
C TRP A 276 -21.71 -7.92 -4.22
N ILE A 277 -20.79 -7.86 -3.28
CA ILE A 277 -19.74 -8.85 -3.03
C ILE A 277 -19.59 -9.06 -1.53
N LEU A 278 -19.50 -10.32 -1.11
CA LEU A 278 -19.31 -10.74 0.27
C LEU A 278 -18.20 -11.78 0.34
N SER A 279 -17.27 -11.61 1.24
CA SER A 279 -16.17 -12.55 1.50
C SER A 279 -16.08 -12.87 2.97
N ALA A 280 -15.83 -14.15 3.29
CA ALA A 280 -15.57 -14.64 4.63
C ALA A 280 -14.39 -15.60 4.59
N ARG A 281 -13.49 -15.49 5.58
CA ARG A 281 -12.30 -16.32 5.71
C ARG A 281 -12.05 -16.69 7.16
N GLN A 282 -11.68 -17.95 7.40
CA GLN A 282 -11.38 -18.50 8.72
C GLN A 282 -10.01 -19.19 8.72
N GLY A 283 -9.09 -18.71 9.53
CA GLY A 283 -7.84 -19.39 9.86
C GLY A 283 -8.02 -20.34 11.05
N TYR A 284 -7.58 -21.58 10.91
CA TYR A 284 -7.66 -22.64 11.94
C TYR A 284 -6.31 -23.34 12.16
N ILE A 285 -5.24 -22.56 12.11
CA ILE A 285 -3.85 -23.01 12.12
C ILE A 285 -3.54 -23.78 13.42
N GLN A 286 -3.98 -23.27 14.56
CA GLN A 286 -3.77 -23.90 15.88
C GLN A 286 -4.35 -25.30 15.95
N GLN A 287 -5.52 -25.55 15.35
CA GLN A 287 -6.18 -26.86 15.34
C GLN A 287 -5.58 -27.82 14.31
N ALA A 288 -5.13 -27.26 13.17
CA ALA A 288 -4.62 -28.06 12.05
C ALA A 288 -3.17 -28.53 12.26
N THR A 289 -2.33 -27.68 12.87
CA THR A 289 -0.89 -27.94 12.99
C THR A 289 -0.56 -29.27 13.70
N PRO A 290 -1.11 -29.60 14.85
CA PRO A 290 -0.77 -30.86 15.54
C PRO A 290 -1.18 -32.10 14.75
N ARG A 291 -2.19 -32.01 13.91
CA ARG A 291 -2.74 -33.11 13.12
C ARG A 291 -2.01 -33.33 11.81
N LEU A 292 -1.69 -32.25 11.12
CA LEU A 292 -1.14 -32.29 9.77
C LEU A 292 0.38 -32.17 9.73
N TYR A 293 0.97 -31.56 10.77
CA TYR A 293 2.41 -31.28 10.85
C TYR A 293 2.97 -31.69 12.22
N PRO A 294 2.91 -32.99 12.59
CA PRO A 294 3.32 -33.49 13.93
C PRO A 294 4.81 -33.28 14.23
N TYR A 295 5.64 -33.02 13.23
CA TYR A 295 7.04 -32.65 13.40
C TYR A 295 7.25 -31.20 13.91
N LEU A 296 6.23 -30.35 13.86
CA LEU A 296 6.21 -29.08 14.59
C LEU A 296 5.83 -29.40 16.03
N LYS A 297 6.83 -29.50 16.91
CA LYS A 297 6.64 -29.85 18.32
C LYS A 297 5.73 -28.91 19.08
N ASP A 298 5.79 -27.61 18.70
CA ASP A 298 4.93 -26.57 19.24
C ASP A 298 3.90 -26.21 18.16
N SER A 299 2.61 -26.35 18.47
CA SER A 299 1.56 -25.91 17.54
C SER A 299 1.71 -24.43 17.26
N LEU A 300 1.43 -24.00 16.02
CA LEU A 300 1.37 -22.59 15.70
C LEU A 300 0.11 -21.98 16.36
N PRO A 301 0.24 -21.07 17.35
CA PRO A 301 -0.86 -20.69 18.25
C PRO A 301 -1.80 -19.64 17.63
N PHE A 302 -2.00 -19.69 16.32
CA PHE A 302 -2.66 -18.61 15.56
C PHE A 302 -4.06 -19.01 15.10
N GLN A 303 -5.01 -18.10 15.28
CA GLN A 303 -6.37 -18.17 14.75
C GLN A 303 -6.77 -16.79 14.24
N PHE A 304 -7.51 -16.74 13.15
CA PHE A 304 -8.04 -15.47 12.64
C PHE A 304 -9.35 -15.65 11.90
N GLN A 305 -10.10 -14.56 11.76
CA GLN A 305 -11.32 -14.49 10.97
C GLN A 305 -11.40 -13.14 10.27
N ASP A 306 -11.79 -13.16 8.98
CA ASP A 306 -12.05 -11.98 8.18
C ASP A 306 -13.43 -12.02 7.56
N LEU A 307 -14.07 -10.87 7.55
CA LEU A 307 -15.31 -10.60 6.85
C LEU A 307 -15.16 -9.31 6.05
N TYR A 308 -15.61 -9.31 4.82
CA TYR A 308 -15.69 -8.13 3.97
C TYR A 308 -16.99 -8.14 3.17
N GLY A 309 -17.64 -6.98 3.06
CA GLY A 309 -18.82 -6.81 2.23
C GLY A 309 -18.81 -5.46 1.54
N LYS A 310 -19.27 -5.42 0.29
CA LYS A 310 -19.41 -4.19 -0.49
C LYS A 310 -20.65 -4.22 -1.37
N VAL A 311 -21.28 -3.08 -1.49
CA VAL A 311 -22.38 -2.81 -2.41
C VAL A 311 -21.97 -1.66 -3.32
N THR A 312 -22.16 -1.85 -4.63
CA THR A 312 -21.85 -0.85 -5.65
C THR A 312 -23.10 -0.46 -6.40
N PHE A 313 -23.36 0.83 -6.52
CA PHE A 313 -24.40 1.44 -7.32
C PHE A 313 -23.77 2.23 -8.47
N GLY A 314 -24.25 2.03 -9.68
CA GLY A 314 -23.71 2.65 -10.90
C GLY A 314 -22.61 1.83 -11.56
N ARG A 315 -22.41 2.06 -12.86
CA ARG A 315 -21.30 1.47 -13.65
C ARG A 315 -20.48 2.58 -14.28
N GLY A 316 -19.16 2.43 -14.31
CA GLY A 316 -18.23 3.37 -14.95
C GLY A 316 -17.85 4.56 -14.07
N PRO A 317 -17.77 5.78 -14.63
CA PRO A 317 -17.23 6.94 -13.90
C PRO A 317 -18.17 7.49 -12.81
N ASP A 318 -19.45 7.10 -12.83
CA ASP A 318 -20.44 7.52 -11.84
C ASP A 318 -20.81 6.32 -10.97
N GLN A 319 -20.18 6.22 -9.82
CA GLN A 319 -20.36 5.10 -8.89
C GLN A 319 -20.47 5.60 -7.45
N LEU A 320 -21.33 4.94 -6.69
CA LEU A 320 -21.37 4.98 -5.23
C LEU A 320 -21.07 3.57 -4.69
N ASN A 321 -20.12 3.48 -3.80
CA ASN A 321 -19.70 2.24 -3.17
C ASN A 321 -19.85 2.36 -1.67
N LEU A 322 -20.49 1.37 -1.03
CA LEU A 322 -20.61 1.23 0.41
C LEU A 322 -19.95 -0.08 0.81
N PHE A 323 -19.11 -0.07 1.83
CA PHE A 323 -18.38 -1.26 2.27
C PHE A 323 -18.25 -1.35 3.77
N GLY A 324 -17.99 -2.56 4.24
CA GLY A 324 -17.65 -2.83 5.63
C GLY A 324 -16.73 -4.04 5.74
N PHE A 325 -15.92 -4.06 6.80
CA PHE A 325 -15.01 -5.15 7.08
C PHE A 325 -14.89 -5.40 8.58
N ARG A 326 -14.58 -6.63 8.94
CA ARG A 326 -14.23 -7.04 10.31
C ARG A 326 -13.15 -8.10 10.25
N GLN A 327 -12.19 -7.99 11.14
CA GLN A 327 -11.08 -8.91 11.32
C GLN A 327 -10.90 -9.19 12.81
N THR A 328 -10.56 -10.43 13.15
CA THR A 328 -10.17 -10.84 14.50
C THR A 328 -8.96 -11.75 14.44
N ASP A 329 -8.08 -11.62 15.43
CA ASP A 329 -6.90 -12.46 15.61
C ASP A 329 -6.80 -12.88 17.07
N ARG A 330 -6.32 -14.11 17.30
CA ARG A 330 -6.01 -14.64 18.62
C ARG A 330 -4.73 -15.48 18.56
N VAL A 331 -3.81 -15.20 19.47
CA VAL A 331 -2.57 -15.93 19.64
C VAL A 331 -2.50 -16.42 21.08
N ASP A 332 -2.52 -17.71 21.25
CA ASP A 332 -2.44 -18.35 22.57
C ASP A 332 -1.00 -18.84 22.82
N LEU A 333 -0.26 -18.10 23.64
CA LEU A 333 1.12 -18.39 24.00
C LEU A 333 1.23 -19.32 25.24
N GLY A 334 0.14 -19.99 25.60
CA GLY A 334 0.06 -20.87 26.76
C GLY A 334 0.33 -20.14 28.06
N ALA A 335 1.30 -20.59 28.83
CA ALA A 335 1.65 -19.99 30.13
C ALA A 335 2.12 -18.53 30.05
N GLN A 336 2.51 -18.02 28.89
CA GLN A 336 2.96 -16.65 28.71
C GLN A 336 1.79 -15.66 28.56
N GLY A 337 0.62 -16.14 28.15
CA GLY A 337 -0.58 -15.33 28.00
C GLY A 337 -1.22 -15.42 26.62
N VAL A 338 -2.24 -14.61 26.42
CA VAL A 338 -3.03 -14.55 25.19
C VAL A 338 -3.01 -13.15 24.63
N ASN A 339 -2.64 -13.03 23.37
CA ASN A 339 -2.77 -11.80 22.62
C ASN A 339 -3.97 -11.88 21.68
N SER A 340 -4.85 -10.89 21.75
CA SER A 340 -6.05 -10.81 20.92
C SER A 340 -6.15 -9.44 20.30
N TRP A 341 -6.48 -9.37 19.04
CA TRP A 341 -6.85 -8.10 18.43
C TRP A 341 -8.05 -8.23 17.50
N GLN A 342 -8.73 -7.12 17.36
CA GLN A 342 -9.81 -6.98 16.41
C GLN A 342 -9.72 -5.64 15.70
N GLN A 343 -10.11 -5.64 14.44
CA GLN A 343 -10.26 -4.44 13.64
C GLN A 343 -11.58 -4.53 12.87
N TRP A 344 -12.28 -3.43 12.79
CA TRP A 344 -13.47 -3.31 11.96
C TRP A 344 -13.60 -1.89 11.41
N GLY A 345 -14.34 -1.75 10.35
CA GLY A 345 -14.64 -0.45 9.79
C GLY A 345 -15.74 -0.54 8.75
N ALA A 346 -16.28 0.63 8.45
CA ALA A 346 -17.27 0.80 7.38
C ALA A 346 -17.08 2.17 6.73
N GLY A 347 -17.48 2.27 5.48
CA GLY A 347 -17.36 3.53 4.76
C GLY A 347 -18.05 3.51 3.42
N GLY A 348 -17.92 4.63 2.73
CA GLY A 348 -18.39 4.79 1.38
C GLY A 348 -17.50 5.73 0.60
N PHE A 349 -17.44 5.51 -0.69
CA PHE A 349 -16.82 6.44 -1.62
C PHE A 349 -17.64 6.55 -2.90
N PHE A 350 -17.58 7.70 -3.51
CA PHE A 350 -18.23 7.94 -4.78
C PHE A 350 -17.32 8.68 -5.76
N THR A 351 -17.60 8.46 -7.01
CA THR A 351 -17.04 9.23 -8.12
C THR A 351 -18.20 9.72 -8.97
N ASN A 352 -18.19 10.98 -9.32
CA ASN A 352 -19.18 11.60 -10.18
C ASN A 352 -18.50 12.47 -11.24
N LEU A 353 -18.91 12.30 -12.48
CA LEU A 353 -18.48 13.09 -13.62
C LEU A 353 -19.71 13.84 -14.20
N PRO A 354 -20.14 14.99 -13.62
CA PRO A 354 -21.37 15.65 -14.01
C PRO A 354 -21.38 15.98 -15.50
N GLN A 355 -22.51 15.78 -16.17
CA GLN A 355 -22.68 16.15 -17.58
C GLN A 355 -22.42 17.66 -17.76
N ALA A 356 -21.77 18.01 -18.87
CA ALA A 356 -21.39 19.39 -19.19
C ALA A 356 -20.44 20.12 -18.22
N SER A 357 -19.91 19.47 -17.21
CA SER A 357 -18.88 20.03 -16.30
C SER A 357 -17.47 19.54 -16.67
N ARG A 358 -16.42 20.29 -16.44
CA ARG A 358 -15.01 19.88 -16.60
C ARG A 358 -14.45 19.27 -15.30
N VAL A 359 -15.27 19.13 -14.28
CA VAL A 359 -14.87 18.70 -12.96
C VAL A 359 -15.30 17.27 -12.73
N ARG A 360 -14.37 16.42 -12.30
CA ARG A 360 -14.66 15.14 -11.65
C ARG A 360 -14.69 15.38 -10.15
N ILE A 361 -15.72 14.88 -9.49
CA ILE A 361 -15.87 14.98 -8.04
C ILE A 361 -15.70 13.57 -7.48
N THR A 362 -14.79 13.40 -6.54
CA THR A 362 -14.66 12.17 -5.73
C THR A 362 -14.81 12.52 -4.28
N GLY A 363 -15.52 11.70 -3.54
CA GLY A 363 -15.66 11.85 -2.09
C GLY A 363 -15.53 10.51 -1.41
N SER A 364 -15.02 10.52 -0.20
CA SER A 364 -14.95 9.33 0.66
C SER A 364 -15.19 9.71 2.11
N PHE A 365 -15.81 8.80 2.84
CA PHE A 365 -15.94 8.86 4.28
C PHE A 365 -15.88 7.43 4.84
N ALA A 366 -15.05 7.22 5.85
CA ALA A 366 -14.91 5.94 6.50
C ALA A 366 -14.65 6.11 7.99
N TYR A 367 -15.11 5.14 8.76
CA TYR A 367 -14.74 4.92 10.15
C TYR A 367 -14.03 3.59 10.29
N SER A 368 -12.98 3.54 11.09
CA SER A 368 -12.28 2.29 11.42
C SER A 368 -11.81 2.30 12.87
N ARG A 369 -11.78 1.12 13.50
CA ARG A 369 -11.32 0.91 14.87
C ARG A 369 -10.46 -0.34 14.95
N PHE A 370 -9.37 -0.25 15.68
CA PHE A 370 -8.46 -1.35 16.01
C PHE A 370 -8.29 -1.41 17.51
N GLN A 371 -8.31 -2.61 18.08
CA GLN A 371 -8.10 -2.88 19.48
C GLN A 371 -7.17 -4.08 19.62
N ASN A 372 -6.17 -3.97 20.49
CA ASN A 372 -5.26 -5.05 20.85
C ASN A 372 -5.20 -5.19 22.36
N THR A 373 -5.32 -6.42 22.87
CA THR A 373 -5.27 -6.77 24.28
C THR A 373 -4.30 -7.94 24.48
N PHE A 374 -3.38 -7.79 25.41
CA PHE A 374 -2.49 -8.89 25.84
C PHE A 374 -2.76 -9.18 27.30
N GLU A 375 -3.22 -10.38 27.58
CA GLU A 375 -3.51 -10.91 28.92
C GLU A 375 -2.43 -11.88 29.32
N SER A 376 -1.69 -11.59 30.39
CA SER A 376 -0.65 -12.46 30.93
C SER A 376 -0.94 -12.80 32.38
N PRO A 377 -0.78 -14.07 32.81
CA PRO A 377 -0.89 -14.47 34.23
C PRO A 377 0.13 -13.76 35.14
N PHE A 378 1.19 -13.23 34.57
CA PHE A 378 2.27 -12.54 35.27
C PHE A 378 2.04 -11.03 35.42
N GLU A 379 0.99 -10.48 34.81
CA GLU A 379 0.68 -9.06 34.83
C GLU A 379 -0.64 -8.79 35.60
N LEU A 380 -0.61 -7.88 36.54
CA LEU A 380 -1.80 -7.51 37.33
C LEU A 380 -2.92 -6.87 36.49
N ARG A 381 -2.56 -6.29 35.34
CA ARG A 381 -3.49 -5.67 34.39
C ARG A 381 -3.11 -6.04 32.98
N PRO A 382 -4.07 -6.32 32.10
CA PRO A 382 -3.78 -6.58 30.71
C PRO A 382 -3.16 -5.33 30.05
N ARG A 383 -2.27 -5.56 29.09
CA ARG A 383 -1.85 -4.49 28.18
C ARG A 383 -2.97 -4.24 27.20
N TYR A 384 -3.25 -2.99 26.96
CA TYR A 384 -4.37 -2.58 26.13
C TYR A 384 -3.97 -1.45 25.21
N SER A 385 -4.39 -1.55 23.94
CA SER A 385 -4.25 -0.46 22.97
C SER A 385 -5.46 -0.42 22.06
N GLU A 386 -6.05 0.75 21.94
CA GLU A 386 -7.14 1.02 21.03
C GLU A 386 -6.85 2.28 20.24
N ILE A 387 -7.20 2.25 18.96
CA ILE A 387 -7.28 3.42 18.10
C ILE A 387 -8.54 3.29 17.24
N GLY A 388 -9.32 4.35 17.18
CA GLY A 388 -10.50 4.40 16.32
C GLY A 388 -10.78 5.81 15.85
N GLY A 389 -11.30 5.94 14.63
CA GLY A 389 -11.58 7.26 14.12
C GLY A 389 -12.18 7.26 12.72
N PHE A 390 -12.58 8.44 12.32
CA PHE A 390 -13.10 8.70 10.98
C PHE A 390 -12.08 9.46 10.12
N ASN A 391 -12.18 9.24 8.84
CA ASN A 391 -11.49 10.03 7.84
C ASN A 391 -12.41 10.23 6.63
N GLY A 392 -12.35 11.39 6.02
CA GLY A 392 -13.15 11.67 4.84
C GLY A 392 -12.73 12.97 4.17
N GLY A 393 -13.21 13.16 2.95
CA GLY A 393 -12.92 14.36 2.18
C GLY A 393 -13.51 14.33 0.79
N PHE A 394 -13.35 15.46 0.11
CA PHE A 394 -13.77 15.66 -1.26
C PHE A 394 -12.59 16.14 -2.09
N THR A 395 -12.43 15.54 -3.28
CA THR A 395 -11.45 15.96 -4.29
C THR A 395 -12.18 16.41 -5.54
N PHE A 396 -11.79 17.57 -6.05
CA PHE A 396 -12.29 18.17 -7.27
C PHE A 396 -11.16 18.21 -8.29
N SER A 397 -11.29 17.46 -9.37
CA SER A 397 -10.28 17.37 -10.43
C SER A 397 -10.80 18.04 -11.70
N TYR A 398 -10.11 19.09 -12.12
CA TYR A 398 -10.34 19.79 -13.38
C TYR A 398 -9.47 19.20 -14.47
N LEU A 399 -10.07 18.72 -15.54
CA LEU A 399 -9.40 18.14 -16.70
C LEU A 399 -9.28 19.16 -17.84
N PHE A 400 -8.05 19.51 -18.23
CA PHE A 400 -7.72 20.45 -19.30
C PHE A 400 -6.94 19.74 -20.41
N GLY A 401 -7.61 18.96 -21.23
CA GLY A 401 -6.94 18.09 -22.20
C GLY A 401 -6.15 16.99 -21.49
N ALA A 402 -4.81 17.07 -21.57
CA ALA A 402 -3.93 16.13 -20.84
C ALA A 402 -3.52 16.61 -19.46
N ASP A 403 -3.76 17.87 -19.14
CA ASP A 403 -3.41 18.48 -17.84
C ASP A 403 -4.52 18.25 -16.83
N GLU A 404 -4.18 18.15 -15.55
CA GLU A 404 -5.12 18.01 -14.45
C GLU A 404 -4.76 18.97 -13.31
N LEU A 405 -5.76 19.71 -12.82
CA LEU A 405 -5.68 20.46 -11.57
C LEU A 405 -6.63 19.81 -10.57
N ALA A 406 -6.10 19.28 -9.48
CA ALA A 406 -6.88 18.72 -8.39
C ALA A 406 -6.71 19.54 -7.12
N TYR A 407 -7.81 19.78 -6.39
CA TYR A 407 -7.77 20.28 -5.03
C TYR A 407 -8.71 19.48 -4.14
N ALA A 408 -8.37 19.36 -2.88
CA ALA A 408 -9.17 18.62 -1.93
C ALA A 408 -9.23 19.28 -0.55
N ILE A 409 -10.29 18.91 0.17
CA ILE A 409 -10.47 19.20 1.59
C ILE A 409 -10.70 17.87 2.29
N GLU A 410 -9.96 17.64 3.36
CA GLU A 410 -10.02 16.42 4.16
C GLU A 410 -10.16 16.74 5.64
N VAL A 411 -10.85 15.86 6.35
CA VAL A 411 -10.95 15.87 7.81
C VAL A 411 -10.69 14.48 8.36
N ARG A 412 -9.98 14.42 9.47
CA ARG A 412 -9.71 13.18 10.23
C ARG A 412 -9.94 13.46 11.69
N GLY A 413 -10.61 12.53 12.36
CA GLY A 413 -10.71 12.54 13.80
C GLY A 413 -10.43 11.15 14.33
N PHE A 414 -9.59 11.02 15.35
CA PHE A 414 -9.31 9.73 15.97
C PHE A 414 -9.06 9.87 17.46
N SER A 415 -9.30 8.77 18.17
CA SER A 415 -9.00 8.64 19.59
C SER A 415 -8.08 7.45 19.81
N THR A 416 -7.14 7.61 20.74
CA THR A 416 -6.27 6.53 21.23
C THR A 416 -6.55 6.30 22.71
N ASP A 417 -6.55 5.02 23.12
CA ASP A 417 -6.58 4.59 24.51
C ASP A 417 -5.50 3.50 24.69
N PHE A 418 -4.54 3.79 25.54
CA PHE A 418 -3.36 2.94 25.71
C PHE A 418 -3.03 2.74 27.17
N LEU A 419 -2.81 1.49 27.55
CA LEU A 419 -2.36 1.08 28.87
C LEU A 419 -1.25 0.02 28.72
N PHE A 420 -0.10 0.31 29.30
CA PHE A 420 1.04 -0.60 29.31
C PHE A 420 1.76 -0.54 30.66
N THR A 421 2.08 -1.70 31.22
CA THR A 421 2.92 -1.83 32.40
C THR A 421 4.25 -2.43 31.97
N ASN A 422 5.36 -1.76 32.25
CA ASN A 422 6.68 -2.31 31.95
C ASN A 422 7.12 -3.34 33.03
N GLY A 423 8.23 -4.06 32.77
CA GLY A 423 8.78 -5.05 33.70
C GLY A 423 9.24 -4.50 35.05
N LEU A 424 9.28 -3.18 35.24
CA LEU A 424 9.59 -2.49 36.50
C LEU A 424 8.32 -2.05 37.25
N GLY A 425 7.13 -2.31 36.69
CA GLY A 425 5.85 -1.90 37.26
C GLY A 425 5.42 -0.47 36.92
N PHE A 426 6.18 0.27 36.10
CA PHE A 426 5.76 1.59 35.66
C PHE A 426 4.62 1.50 34.65
N ILE A 427 3.55 2.23 34.93
CA ILE A 427 2.37 2.31 34.08
C ILE A 427 2.54 3.49 33.12
N THR A 428 2.40 3.20 31.84
CA THR A 428 2.21 4.22 30.79
C THR A 428 0.76 4.16 30.36
N GLN A 429 0.02 5.23 30.59
CA GLN A 429 -1.37 5.37 30.17
C GLN A 429 -1.53 6.66 29.38
N GLN A 430 -2.17 6.58 28.23
CA GLN A 430 -2.51 7.73 27.41
C GLN A 430 -3.91 7.55 26.83
N ARG A 431 -4.75 8.55 27.02
CA ARG A 431 -6.05 8.63 26.35
C ARG A 431 -6.19 10.01 25.74
N GLN A 432 -6.23 10.06 24.42
CA GLN A 432 -6.30 11.33 23.68
C GLN A 432 -7.23 11.21 22.47
N SER A 433 -7.91 12.33 22.18
CA SER A 433 -8.68 12.50 20.95
C SER A 433 -8.06 13.62 20.13
N ASN A 434 -7.90 13.40 18.85
CA ASN A 434 -7.28 14.32 17.92
C ASN A 434 -8.20 14.60 16.74
N THR A 435 -8.19 15.84 16.28
CA THR A 435 -8.84 16.23 15.04
C THR A 435 -7.83 16.93 14.14
N GLU A 436 -7.80 16.56 12.90
CA GLU A 436 -6.89 17.07 11.89
C GLU A 436 -7.68 17.52 10.67
N GLY A 437 -7.36 18.71 10.16
CA GLY A 437 -7.88 19.23 8.90
C GLY A 437 -6.76 19.29 7.87
N ALA A 438 -7.04 18.92 6.64
CA ALA A 438 -6.05 19.04 5.58
C ALA A 438 -6.66 19.52 4.28
N SER A 439 -5.87 20.20 3.49
CA SER A 439 -6.20 20.54 2.11
C SER A 439 -4.97 20.35 1.23
N TYR A 440 -5.18 20.05 -0.04
CA TYR A 440 -4.09 20.03 -1.00
C TYR A 440 -4.49 20.59 -2.36
N VAL A 441 -3.48 21.08 -3.06
CA VAL A 441 -3.54 21.42 -4.49
C VAL A 441 -2.47 20.65 -5.22
N ARG A 442 -2.82 20.01 -6.33
CA ARG A 442 -1.93 19.27 -7.22
C ARG A 442 -2.19 19.70 -8.66
N TYR A 443 -1.15 20.06 -9.38
CA TYR A 443 -1.24 20.38 -10.80
C TYR A 443 -0.34 19.44 -11.61
N GLN A 444 -0.94 18.64 -12.48
CA GLN A 444 -0.21 17.79 -13.41
C GLN A 444 -0.16 18.47 -14.78
N LYS A 445 1.04 18.87 -15.20
CA LYS A 445 1.30 19.41 -16.52
C LYS A 445 1.91 18.34 -17.41
N VAL A 446 1.35 18.16 -18.59
CA VAL A 446 1.80 17.18 -19.59
C VAL A 446 2.30 17.91 -20.82
N PHE A 447 3.60 17.81 -21.07
CA PHE A 447 4.23 18.29 -22.30
C PHE A 447 4.31 17.14 -23.29
N ARG A 448 3.82 17.35 -24.50
CA ARG A 448 3.94 16.38 -25.60
C ARG A 448 4.80 17.01 -26.68
N GLN A 449 5.73 16.24 -27.19
CA GLN A 449 6.39 16.59 -28.42
C GLN A 449 5.59 15.96 -29.56
N GLU A 450 4.93 16.78 -30.39
CA GLU A 450 4.28 16.30 -31.60
C GLU A 450 5.37 15.83 -32.55
N THR A 451 5.44 14.53 -32.80
CA THR A 451 6.33 13.94 -33.80
C THR A 451 5.75 14.16 -35.21
N LEU A 452 5.74 15.39 -35.66
CA LEU A 452 5.55 15.73 -37.06
C LEU A 452 6.72 16.63 -37.48
N SER A 453 7.94 16.09 -37.42
CA SER A 453 8.94 16.54 -38.37
C SER A 453 8.81 15.67 -39.62
N GLU A 454 8.48 16.27 -40.71
CA GLU A 454 8.51 15.64 -42.07
C GLU A 454 9.87 15.03 -42.40
N GLU A 455 10.88 15.27 -41.56
CA GLU A 455 12.27 14.84 -41.76
C GLU A 455 12.75 13.64 -40.92
N GLY A 456 11.88 12.96 -40.18
CA GLY A 456 12.23 11.67 -39.55
C GLY A 456 13.32 11.71 -38.46
N THR A 457 13.70 12.87 -37.93
CA THR A 457 14.70 12.98 -36.87
C THR A 457 14.14 12.40 -35.56
N PRO A 458 14.85 11.45 -34.91
CA PRO A 458 14.38 10.83 -33.68
C PRO A 458 14.39 11.87 -32.57
N THR A 459 13.20 12.22 -32.06
CA THR A 459 13.08 13.06 -30.88
C THR A 459 13.55 12.34 -29.63
N PHE A 460 14.38 13.00 -28.81
CA PHE A 460 14.94 12.42 -27.59
C PHE A 460 13.88 12.00 -26.59
N PHE A 461 12.80 12.76 -26.42
CA PHE A 461 11.67 12.41 -25.56
C PHE A 461 10.34 12.56 -26.30
N THR A 462 9.34 11.79 -25.89
CA THR A 462 7.99 11.83 -26.45
C THR A 462 6.98 12.51 -25.56
N ARG A 463 7.21 12.51 -24.25
CA ARG A 463 6.31 13.07 -23.25
C ARG A 463 7.05 13.41 -21.95
N ALA A 464 6.79 14.59 -21.41
CA ALA A 464 7.22 14.96 -20.06
C ALA A 464 6.00 15.27 -19.18
N ILE A 465 6.07 14.87 -17.92
CA ILE A 465 5.05 15.15 -16.91
C ILE A 465 5.74 15.83 -15.74
N ILE A 466 5.19 16.94 -15.25
CA ILE A 466 5.63 17.63 -14.05
C ILE A 466 4.39 17.81 -13.16
N GLU A 467 4.51 17.39 -11.90
CA GLU A 467 3.42 17.42 -10.93
C GLU A 467 3.87 18.08 -9.62
N PRO A 468 3.90 19.42 -9.55
CA PRO A 468 4.02 20.14 -8.30
C PRO A 468 2.74 19.98 -7.48
N SER A 469 2.88 19.87 -6.17
CA SER A 469 1.75 19.83 -5.26
C SER A 469 2.11 20.40 -3.89
N LEU A 470 1.11 20.91 -3.21
CA LEU A 470 1.23 21.48 -1.86
C LEU A 470 0.12 20.92 -1.00
N ARG A 471 0.48 20.37 0.15
CA ARG A 471 -0.45 19.97 1.19
C ARG A 471 -0.31 20.89 2.39
N LEU A 472 -1.42 21.38 2.89
CA LEU A 472 -1.56 22.08 4.16
C LEU A 472 -2.25 21.14 5.12
N HIS A 473 -1.64 20.83 6.26
CA HIS A 473 -2.17 19.90 7.25
C HIS A 473 -2.17 20.56 8.62
N PHE A 474 -3.35 20.80 9.17
CA PHE A 474 -3.55 21.43 10.47
C PHE A 474 -3.81 20.36 11.54
N TYR A 475 -2.93 20.32 12.52
CA TYR A 475 -3.00 19.45 13.70
C TYR A 475 -3.57 20.24 14.85
N ASN A 476 -4.90 20.14 15.07
CA ASN A 476 -5.65 20.99 16.00
C ASN A 476 -5.11 20.94 17.42
N ASN A 477 -4.80 19.74 17.94
CA ASN A 477 -4.33 19.56 19.32
C ASN A 477 -2.99 20.25 19.62
N TYR A 478 -2.20 20.54 18.59
CA TYR A 478 -0.90 21.20 18.72
C TYR A 478 -0.92 22.65 18.23
N GLY A 479 -2.05 23.12 17.68
CA GLY A 479 -2.11 24.42 17.04
C GLY A 479 -1.11 24.59 15.89
N TYR A 480 -0.72 23.48 15.24
CA TYR A 480 0.36 23.46 14.27
C TYR A 480 -0.14 23.26 12.84
N LEU A 481 0.27 24.16 11.96
CA LEU A 481 0.03 24.04 10.51
C LEU A 481 1.31 23.54 9.82
N SER A 482 1.25 22.31 9.29
CA SER A 482 2.30 21.74 8.46
C SER A 482 2.12 22.15 7.01
N VAL A 483 3.18 22.68 6.40
CA VAL A 483 3.26 22.98 4.97
C VAL A 483 4.13 21.94 4.30
N GLU A 484 3.57 21.13 3.42
CA GLU A 484 4.22 19.95 2.84
C GLU A 484 4.30 20.08 1.30
N PRO A 485 5.35 20.77 0.79
CA PRO A 485 5.59 20.85 -0.65
C PRO A 485 6.08 19.50 -1.18
N ARG A 486 5.60 19.11 -2.37
CA ARG A 486 5.99 17.89 -3.06
C ARG A 486 6.11 18.15 -4.56
N LEU A 487 7.06 17.48 -5.18
CA LEU A 487 7.29 17.54 -6.63
C LEU A 487 7.51 16.14 -7.16
N ARG A 488 6.81 15.81 -8.24
CA ARG A 488 7.00 14.58 -9.00
C ARG A 488 7.19 14.94 -10.47
N ALA A 489 8.08 14.23 -11.15
CA ALA A 489 8.31 14.45 -12.57
C ALA A 489 8.68 13.15 -13.28
N LYS A 490 8.31 13.06 -14.56
CA LYS A 490 8.64 11.94 -15.44
C LYS A 490 8.93 12.42 -16.85
N LEU A 491 10.00 11.92 -17.42
CA LEU A 491 10.37 12.11 -18.80
C LEU A 491 10.34 10.76 -19.50
N ASN A 492 9.56 10.63 -20.57
CA ASN A 492 9.42 9.40 -21.35
C ASN A 492 10.10 9.55 -22.70
N GLY A 493 10.95 8.58 -23.03
CA GLY A 493 11.42 8.32 -24.37
C GLY A 493 10.67 7.14 -25.02
N ARG A 494 11.16 6.64 -26.13
CA ARG A 494 10.53 5.50 -26.86
C ARG A 494 10.59 4.18 -26.07
N ARG A 495 11.73 3.91 -25.41
CA ARG A 495 12.02 2.66 -24.69
C ARG A 495 12.54 2.91 -23.28
N TRP A 496 12.54 4.14 -22.83
CA TRP A 496 13.05 4.52 -21.51
C TRP A 496 12.16 5.56 -20.85
N SER A 497 12.22 5.60 -19.54
CA SER A 497 11.73 6.73 -18.77
C SER A 497 12.71 7.11 -17.68
N LEU A 498 12.76 8.39 -17.34
CA LEU A 498 13.46 8.93 -16.19
C LEU A 498 12.45 9.64 -15.30
N GLN A 499 12.52 9.42 -14.00
CA GLN A 499 11.52 9.93 -13.07
C GLN A 499 12.15 10.33 -11.74
N THR A 500 11.54 11.32 -11.08
CA THR A 500 11.98 11.79 -9.77
C THR A 500 10.79 12.18 -8.92
N ALA A 501 10.94 12.06 -7.60
CA ALA A 501 10.01 12.62 -6.63
C ALA A 501 10.76 13.14 -5.40
N ALA A 502 10.31 14.28 -4.88
CA ALA A 502 10.83 14.88 -3.66
C ALA A 502 9.66 15.45 -2.84
N GLY A 503 9.78 15.44 -1.50
CA GLY A 503 8.73 16.01 -0.66
C GLY A 503 9.04 15.99 0.82
N ARG A 504 8.28 16.81 1.56
CA ARG A 504 8.22 16.87 3.02
C ARG A 504 6.96 16.16 3.52
N TYR A 505 7.09 15.42 4.61
CA TYR A 505 6.05 14.57 5.19
C TYR A 505 6.04 14.69 6.70
N VAL A 506 4.85 14.76 7.30
CA VAL A 506 4.68 14.92 8.76
C VAL A 506 3.66 13.91 9.27
N GLN A 507 3.86 13.41 10.50
CA GLN A 507 3.05 12.38 11.13
C GLN A 507 2.84 12.67 12.62
N ASN A 508 1.60 12.46 13.10
CA ASN A 508 1.22 12.58 14.48
C ASN A 508 1.34 11.26 15.28
N TRP A 509 1.22 10.11 14.64
CA TRP A 509 1.17 8.82 15.34
C TRP A 509 2.56 8.32 15.74
N VAL A 510 2.62 7.75 16.95
CA VAL A 510 3.82 7.16 17.54
C VAL A 510 3.55 5.71 17.88
N SER A 511 4.54 4.84 17.66
CA SER A 511 4.44 3.44 18.08
C SER A 511 4.54 3.32 19.61
N ALA A 512 3.64 2.58 20.19
CA ALA A 512 3.74 2.18 21.59
C ALA A 512 4.78 1.08 21.83
N VAL A 513 5.37 0.57 20.76
CA VAL A 513 6.38 -0.48 20.78
C VAL A 513 7.71 0.13 20.39
N SER A 514 8.75 -0.23 21.12
CA SER A 514 10.10 0.22 20.78
C SER A 514 10.59 -0.44 19.49
N ASP A 515 11.20 0.35 18.65
CA ASP A 515 11.91 -0.11 17.46
C ASP A 515 13.15 -1.00 17.77
N ARG A 516 13.35 -1.34 19.05
CA ARG A 516 14.47 -2.15 19.55
C ARG A 516 14.10 -3.61 19.82
N ASP A 517 12.82 -4.01 19.61
CA ASP A 517 12.34 -5.39 19.79
C ASP A 517 12.08 -6.08 18.46
N ILE A 518 12.60 -7.30 18.30
CA ILE A 518 12.51 -8.08 17.06
C ILE A 518 11.12 -8.67 16.85
N VAL A 519 10.47 -9.12 17.93
CA VAL A 519 9.15 -9.74 17.89
C VAL A 519 8.19 -8.89 18.69
N VAL A 520 7.26 -8.31 18.00
CA VAL A 520 6.23 -7.49 18.59
C VAL A 520 4.87 -8.06 18.27
N LEU A 521 4.34 -8.86 19.18
CA LEU A 521 2.97 -9.36 19.08
C LEU A 521 1.95 -8.31 19.53
N PHE A 522 2.29 -7.49 20.53
CA PHE A 522 1.43 -6.41 20.99
C PHE A 522 1.68 -5.14 20.17
N GLN A 523 0.68 -4.74 19.39
CA GLN A 523 0.71 -3.48 18.64
C GLN A 523 0.00 -2.39 19.45
N GLY A 524 0.66 -1.26 19.64
CA GLY A 524 0.11 -0.12 20.35
C GLY A 524 0.26 1.18 19.57
N PHE A 525 -0.77 2.01 19.67
CA PHE A 525 -0.86 3.28 19.00
C PHE A 525 -0.95 4.41 20.02
N LEU A 526 -0.04 5.36 19.89
CA LEU A 526 0.01 6.59 20.67
C LEU A 526 -0.03 7.78 19.74
N THR A 527 -0.39 8.91 20.30
CA THR A 527 -0.19 10.20 19.65
C THR A 527 1.11 10.82 20.14
N ALA A 528 1.67 11.72 19.35
CA ALA A 528 2.81 12.51 19.78
C ALA A 528 2.49 13.20 21.13
N PRO A 529 3.48 13.35 22.02
CA PRO A 529 3.27 14.03 23.31
C PRO A 529 2.85 15.49 23.07
N GLU A 530 2.05 16.06 23.98
CA GLU A 530 1.60 17.46 23.86
C GLU A 530 2.77 18.47 23.91
N ILE A 531 3.81 18.11 24.66
CA ILE A 531 5.05 18.90 24.75
C ILE A 531 6.15 18.11 24.04
N ALA A 532 6.90 18.77 23.20
CA ALA A 532 8.06 18.17 22.56
C ALA A 532 9.01 17.58 23.62
N ALA A 533 9.46 16.36 23.42
CA ALA A 533 10.37 15.66 24.32
C ALA A 533 11.74 16.38 24.46
N ASN A 534 12.01 17.32 23.57
CA ASN A 534 13.17 18.20 23.57
C ASN A 534 12.71 19.66 23.39
N ALA A 535 13.04 20.53 24.32
CA ALA A 535 12.69 21.96 24.31
C ALA A 535 13.22 22.74 23.06
N GLN A 536 14.14 22.17 22.31
CA GLN A 536 14.66 22.75 21.07
C GLN A 536 13.77 22.50 19.84
N LEU A 537 12.73 21.64 19.97
CA LEU A 537 11.84 21.29 18.87
C LEU A 537 10.65 22.26 18.80
N SER A 538 10.31 22.68 17.59
CA SER A 538 9.18 23.58 17.35
C SER A 538 7.81 22.90 17.48
N HIS A 539 7.75 21.56 17.36
CA HIS A 539 6.55 20.74 17.47
C HIS A 539 6.89 19.29 17.83
N PRO A 540 5.97 18.51 18.41
CA PRO A 540 6.22 17.12 18.79
C PRO A 540 6.03 16.11 17.66
N LEU A 541 5.66 16.53 16.45
CA LEU A 541 5.31 15.65 15.33
C LEU A 541 6.55 15.03 14.70
N GLN A 542 6.43 13.82 14.18
CA GLN A 542 7.48 13.18 13.42
C GLN A 542 7.56 13.78 12.01
N GLU A 543 8.78 13.89 11.47
CA GLU A 543 9.03 14.54 10.19
C GLU A 543 10.07 13.79 9.35
N ALA A 544 9.84 13.73 8.03
CA ALA A 544 10.78 13.19 7.07
C ALA A 544 10.78 13.94 5.74
N TYR A 545 11.93 13.92 5.07
CA TYR A 545 12.12 14.36 3.68
C TYR A 545 12.49 13.18 2.81
N HIS A 546 11.87 13.08 1.65
CA HIS A 546 12.14 12.03 0.66
C HIS A 546 12.71 12.63 -0.61
N LEU A 547 13.66 11.91 -1.21
CA LEU A 547 14.15 12.12 -2.56
C LEU A 547 14.29 10.77 -3.26
N THR A 548 13.75 10.65 -4.46
CA THR A 548 13.86 9.45 -5.29
C THR A 548 14.22 9.83 -6.72
N LEU A 549 15.07 9.02 -7.35
CA LEU A 549 15.42 9.12 -8.76
C LEU A 549 15.38 7.72 -9.36
N GLY A 550 14.62 7.52 -10.42
CA GLY A 550 14.45 6.21 -11.03
C GLY A 550 14.46 6.26 -12.55
N GLY A 551 14.80 5.14 -13.15
CA GLY A 551 14.76 4.93 -14.58
C GLY A 551 14.17 3.58 -14.95
N GLU A 552 13.36 3.56 -16.00
CA GLU A 552 12.83 2.34 -16.60
C GLU A 552 13.39 2.19 -18.01
N TYR A 553 13.75 0.98 -18.40
CA TYR A 553 14.24 0.69 -19.74
C TYR A 553 13.61 -0.58 -20.31
N GLN A 554 12.96 -0.43 -21.45
CA GLN A 554 12.34 -1.52 -22.20
C GLN A 554 13.39 -2.18 -23.13
N LEU A 555 14.08 -3.21 -22.64
CA LEU A 555 15.11 -3.91 -23.39
C LEU A 555 14.53 -4.61 -24.62
N LEU A 556 13.46 -5.39 -24.40
CA LEU A 556 12.67 -6.11 -25.43
C LEU A 556 11.19 -5.85 -25.14
N SER A 557 10.31 -6.18 -26.07
CA SER A 557 8.86 -6.02 -25.86
C SER A 557 8.33 -6.72 -24.58
N ALA A 558 8.98 -7.81 -24.18
CA ALA A 558 8.63 -8.61 -23.01
C ALA A 558 9.51 -8.34 -21.78
N PHE A 559 10.54 -7.46 -21.87
CA PHE A 559 11.57 -7.32 -20.84
C PHE A 559 11.73 -5.88 -20.38
N LEU A 560 11.35 -5.61 -19.14
CA LEU A 560 11.43 -4.30 -18.49
C LEU A 560 12.42 -4.32 -17.32
N LEU A 561 13.36 -3.39 -17.35
CA LEU A 561 14.29 -3.09 -16.26
C LEU A 561 13.85 -1.80 -15.56
N ASN A 562 13.82 -1.81 -14.24
CA ASN A 562 13.64 -0.62 -13.41
C ASN A 562 14.81 -0.51 -12.42
N VAL A 563 15.37 0.68 -12.28
CA VAL A 563 16.44 1.02 -11.32
C VAL A 563 16.05 2.29 -10.60
N GLU A 564 16.05 2.26 -9.27
CA GLU A 564 15.71 3.42 -8.44
C GLU A 564 16.75 3.63 -7.34
N GLY A 565 17.27 4.86 -7.23
CA GLY A 565 17.97 5.36 -6.07
C GLY A 565 17.03 6.18 -5.18
N TRP A 566 17.16 6.04 -3.86
CA TRP A 566 16.30 6.76 -2.93
C TRP A 566 17.07 7.18 -1.68
N TYR A 567 16.60 8.30 -1.08
CA TYR A 567 17.10 8.84 0.16
C TYR A 567 15.92 9.35 1.02
N LYS A 568 15.93 9.00 2.31
CA LYS A 568 15.01 9.53 3.31
C LYS A 568 15.81 10.13 4.47
N ARG A 569 15.51 11.36 4.83
CA ARG A 569 16.02 12.02 6.03
C ARG A 569 14.87 12.12 7.03
N PHE A 570 15.03 11.50 8.18
CA PHE A 570 14.13 11.65 9.32
C PHE A 570 14.73 12.72 10.23
N THR A 571 14.13 13.90 10.22
CA THR A 571 14.61 15.04 11.01
C THR A 571 14.09 15.00 12.43
N GLN A 572 12.97 14.30 12.64
CA GLN A 572 12.37 14.11 13.96
C GLN A 572 11.58 12.80 14.00
N LEU A 573 11.95 11.95 14.93
CA LEU A 573 11.25 10.72 15.28
C LEU A 573 10.99 10.72 16.78
N THR A 574 9.86 10.15 17.19
CA THR A 574 9.49 9.95 18.59
C THR A 574 9.43 8.48 18.89
N ASN A 575 10.12 8.02 19.91
CA ASN A 575 10.13 6.64 20.36
C ASN A 575 9.83 6.56 21.86
N ILE A 576 9.32 5.42 22.35
CA ILE A 576 9.17 5.19 23.78
C ILE A 576 10.54 5.02 24.43
N ASN A 577 10.73 5.71 25.57
CA ASN A 577 11.92 5.53 26.40
C ASN A 577 11.87 4.20 27.16
N ARG A 578 12.57 3.19 26.65
CA ARG A 578 12.69 1.88 27.30
C ARG A 578 13.72 1.84 28.43
N GLU A 579 14.56 2.86 28.51
CA GLU A 579 15.56 3.02 29.55
C GLU A 579 15.06 3.82 30.75
N ARG A 580 13.75 4.05 30.82
CA ARG A 580 13.11 4.71 31.96
C ARG A 580 13.27 3.86 33.21
N LEU A 581 14.11 4.32 34.13
CA LEU A 581 14.40 3.69 35.42
C LEU A 581 13.68 4.37 36.58
N PHE A 582 13.45 5.67 36.44
CA PHE A 582 12.81 6.51 37.45
C PHE A 582 11.53 7.15 36.95
N PRO A 583 10.57 7.51 37.83
CA PRO A 583 9.33 8.19 37.45
C PRO A 583 9.58 9.51 36.70
N GLU A 584 10.67 10.19 37.02
CA GLU A 584 11.08 11.48 36.46
C GLU A 584 11.66 11.37 35.05
N ASP A 585 12.11 10.17 34.66
CA ASP A 585 12.66 9.95 33.31
C ASP A 585 11.56 10.20 32.26
N PRO A 586 11.90 10.83 31.13
CA PRO A 586 10.91 11.12 30.09
C PRO A 586 10.32 9.83 29.52
N THR A 587 9.02 9.83 29.29
CA THR A 587 8.32 8.67 28.67
C THR A 587 8.69 8.48 27.19
N PHE A 588 9.03 9.56 26.52
CA PHE A 588 9.41 9.56 25.11
C PHE A 588 10.81 10.10 24.91
N ILE A 589 11.49 9.58 23.92
CA ILE A 589 12.78 10.08 23.41
C ILE A 589 12.63 10.54 21.96
N THR A 590 13.42 11.55 21.62
CA THR A 590 13.52 12.02 20.23
C THR A 590 14.74 11.40 19.57
N GLU A 591 14.59 11.00 18.34
CA GLU A 591 15.64 10.45 17.50
C GLU A 591 15.64 11.17 16.15
N ILE A 592 16.79 11.15 15.49
CA ILE A 592 16.93 11.51 14.09
C ILE A 592 17.46 10.32 13.30
N GLY A 593 17.41 10.39 11.98
CA GLY A 593 17.94 9.29 11.20
C GLY A 593 18.00 9.58 9.71
N TYR A 594 18.59 8.63 9.00
CA TYR A 594 18.56 8.62 7.55
C TYR A 594 18.57 7.19 7.03
N ALA A 595 18.02 7.03 5.84
CA ALA A 595 18.03 5.79 5.10
C ALA A 595 18.27 6.09 3.62
N TYR A 596 19.06 5.27 2.95
CA TYR A 596 19.25 5.37 1.50
C TYR A 596 19.46 3.98 0.90
N GLY A 597 19.24 3.88 -0.39
CA GLY A 597 19.41 2.62 -1.09
C GLY A 597 19.26 2.72 -2.59
N VAL A 598 19.52 1.57 -3.21
CA VAL A 598 19.30 1.34 -4.64
C VAL A 598 18.48 0.08 -4.80
N ASP A 599 17.42 0.19 -5.55
CA ASP A 599 16.50 -0.89 -5.89
C ASP A 599 16.59 -1.21 -7.39
N LEU A 600 16.68 -2.49 -7.70
CA LEU A 600 16.66 -3.02 -9.06
C LEU A 600 15.48 -3.97 -9.19
N ALA A 601 14.67 -3.82 -10.23
CA ALA A 601 13.61 -4.75 -10.57
C ALA A 601 13.66 -5.12 -12.05
N LEU A 602 13.59 -6.41 -12.31
CA LEU A 602 13.65 -7.01 -13.62
C LEU A 602 12.37 -7.81 -13.88
N ARG A 603 11.66 -7.49 -14.95
CA ARG A 603 10.43 -8.17 -15.29
C ARG A 603 10.50 -8.68 -16.72
N TYR A 604 10.32 -9.99 -16.87
CA TYR A 604 10.15 -10.64 -18.18
C TYR A 604 8.79 -11.32 -18.21
N GLN A 605 7.99 -11.03 -19.22
CA GLN A 605 6.63 -11.53 -19.27
C GLN A 605 6.23 -11.88 -20.70
N THR A 606 5.88 -13.16 -20.89
CA THR A 606 5.26 -13.72 -22.08
C THR A 606 3.92 -14.37 -21.72
N PRO A 607 3.12 -14.84 -22.67
CA PRO A 607 1.88 -15.55 -22.35
C PRO A 607 2.05 -16.82 -21.49
N THR A 608 3.20 -17.48 -21.56
CA THR A 608 3.48 -18.75 -20.87
C THR A 608 4.49 -18.63 -19.74
N LEU A 609 5.42 -17.68 -19.81
CA LEU A 609 6.50 -17.52 -18.83
C LEU A 609 6.48 -16.11 -18.24
N SER A 610 6.45 -16.03 -16.91
CA SER A 610 6.64 -14.80 -16.16
C SER A 610 7.84 -14.97 -15.22
N LEU A 611 8.79 -14.02 -15.30
CA LEU A 611 9.91 -13.93 -14.37
C LEU A 611 9.95 -12.52 -13.77
N TYR A 612 10.13 -12.45 -12.46
CA TYR A 612 10.29 -11.21 -11.72
C TYR A 612 11.46 -11.34 -10.76
N GLY A 613 12.50 -10.58 -11.01
CA GLY A 613 13.68 -10.50 -10.15
C GLY A 613 13.79 -9.16 -9.48
N THR A 614 14.11 -9.12 -8.19
CA THR A 614 14.39 -7.88 -7.46
C THR A 614 15.67 -7.99 -6.69
N TYR A 615 16.39 -6.87 -6.59
CA TYR A 615 17.52 -6.72 -5.71
C TYR A 615 17.47 -5.35 -5.07
N SER A 616 17.74 -5.28 -3.76
CA SER A 616 17.79 -4.04 -3.00
C SER A 616 19.04 -4.00 -2.14
N TYR A 617 19.76 -2.90 -2.24
CA TYR A 617 20.76 -2.49 -1.29
C TYR A 617 20.23 -1.33 -0.48
N GLN A 618 20.28 -1.42 0.86
CA GLN A 618 19.85 -0.32 1.73
C GLN A 618 20.74 -0.15 2.95
N TYR A 619 20.79 1.08 3.40
CA TYR A 619 21.57 1.50 4.57
C TYR A 619 20.70 2.39 5.45
N ASN A 620 20.55 2.00 6.71
CA ASN A 620 19.69 2.72 7.67
C ASN A 620 20.51 3.08 8.90
N ARG A 621 20.32 4.30 9.43
CA ARG A 621 20.90 4.77 10.67
C ARG A 621 19.88 5.53 11.49
N ARG A 622 19.98 5.37 12.81
CA ARG A 622 19.28 6.14 13.82
C ARG A 622 20.31 6.75 14.79
N ASP A 623 19.96 7.88 15.34
CA ASP A 623 20.76 8.62 16.33
C ASP A 623 19.79 9.09 17.42
N ASP A 624 19.97 8.59 18.64
CA ASP A 624 19.20 8.96 19.83
C ASP A 624 19.91 10.05 20.67
N PHE A 625 20.86 10.76 20.06
CA PHE A 625 21.76 11.76 20.66
C PHE A 625 22.71 11.22 21.73
N ARG A 626 22.70 9.91 22.00
CA ARG A 626 23.67 9.19 22.84
C ARG A 626 24.58 8.32 22.00
N GLN A 627 23.98 7.65 21.00
CA GLN A 627 24.71 6.79 20.08
C GLN A 627 24.05 6.72 18.69
N VAL A 628 24.87 6.50 17.68
CA VAL A 628 24.42 6.20 16.32
C VAL A 628 24.40 4.70 16.13
N TYR A 629 23.23 4.14 15.77
CA TYR A 629 23.03 2.70 15.71
C TYR A 629 22.27 2.26 14.45
N PHE A 630 22.31 0.95 14.14
CA PHE A 630 21.51 0.34 13.09
C PHE A 630 20.15 -0.05 13.67
N PRO A 631 19.03 0.33 13.03
CA PRO A 631 17.73 -0.19 13.43
C PRO A 631 17.61 -1.69 13.11
N LEU A 632 16.74 -2.40 13.80
CA LEU A 632 16.55 -3.86 13.67
C LEU A 632 16.25 -4.34 12.24
N TRP A 633 15.67 -3.49 11.41
CA TRP A 633 15.32 -3.79 10.02
C TRP A 633 16.40 -3.39 9.01
N ASP A 634 17.60 -3.03 9.45
CA ASP A 634 18.71 -2.71 8.54
C ASP A 634 19.24 -3.97 7.85
N ARG A 635 18.50 -4.48 6.87
CA ARG A 635 18.95 -5.57 6.00
C ARG A 635 19.68 -4.99 4.80
N ARG A 636 21.00 -5.20 4.71
CA ARG A 636 21.86 -4.61 3.67
C ARG A 636 21.50 -5.05 2.26
N HIS A 637 21.32 -6.34 2.09
CA HIS A 637 21.06 -6.95 0.80
C HIS A 637 19.81 -7.79 0.87
N THR A 638 18.91 -7.58 -0.08
CA THR A 638 17.73 -8.42 -0.28
C THR A 638 17.64 -8.75 -1.76
N ALA A 639 17.46 -10.01 -2.11
CA ALA A 639 17.20 -10.45 -3.48
C ALA A 639 16.01 -11.40 -3.52
N ASN A 640 15.16 -11.25 -4.53
CA ASN A 640 14.05 -12.17 -4.77
C ASN A 640 14.03 -12.57 -6.24
N LEU A 641 13.68 -13.82 -6.50
CA LEU A 641 13.38 -14.34 -7.82
C LEU A 641 12.05 -15.06 -7.76
N VAL A 642 11.11 -14.61 -8.57
CA VAL A 642 9.80 -15.23 -8.76
C VAL A 642 9.70 -15.68 -10.20
N GLY A 643 9.28 -16.91 -10.42
CA GLY A 643 9.05 -17.45 -11.75
C GLY A 643 7.74 -18.22 -11.79
N SER A 644 6.98 -18.10 -12.87
CA SER A 644 5.86 -18.95 -13.17
C SER A 644 5.85 -19.37 -14.61
N TYR A 645 5.56 -20.64 -14.85
CA TYR A 645 5.42 -21.21 -16.19
C TYR A 645 4.10 -21.93 -16.32
N THR A 646 3.35 -21.55 -17.34
CA THR A 646 2.03 -22.10 -17.62
C THR A 646 2.08 -22.91 -18.92
N TRP A 647 1.54 -24.13 -18.88
CA TRP A 647 1.35 -24.95 -20.06
C TRP A 647 -0.09 -25.45 -20.18
N GLY A 648 -0.57 -25.58 -21.39
CA GLY A 648 -1.99 -25.72 -21.78
C GLY A 648 -2.56 -24.36 -22.23
N PRO A 649 -3.79 -24.29 -22.61
CA PRO A 649 -4.85 -25.27 -22.40
C PRO A 649 -4.78 -26.41 -23.40
N TRP A 650 -4.93 -27.63 -22.90
CA TRP A 650 -5.23 -28.76 -23.76
C TRP A 650 -6.74 -28.87 -23.89
N GLN A 651 -7.28 -28.30 -24.95
CA GLN A 651 -8.69 -28.37 -25.25
C GLN A 651 -9.03 -29.73 -25.85
N ASN A 652 -9.82 -30.52 -25.19
CA ASN A 652 -10.52 -31.60 -25.82
C ASN A 652 -11.85 -31.08 -26.36
N VAL A 653 -11.83 -30.56 -27.59
CA VAL A 653 -12.94 -29.89 -28.27
C VAL A 653 -14.24 -30.72 -28.29
N ARG A 654 -14.15 -32.05 -28.17
CA ARG A 654 -15.32 -32.95 -28.14
C ARG A 654 -16.00 -33.07 -26.77
N ARG A 655 -15.39 -32.60 -25.68
CA ARG A 655 -15.94 -32.77 -24.30
C ARG A 655 -15.96 -31.49 -23.46
N GLY A 656 -15.62 -30.34 -23.99
CA GLY A 656 -15.62 -29.06 -23.24
C GLY A 656 -14.68 -29.02 -22.01
N ARG A 657 -13.76 -29.99 -21.89
CA ARG A 657 -12.85 -30.10 -20.75
C ARG A 657 -11.55 -29.37 -21.07
N GLU A 658 -11.37 -28.22 -20.45
CA GLU A 658 -10.11 -27.48 -20.47
C GLU A 658 -9.26 -27.89 -19.26
N ARG A 659 -7.98 -28.16 -19.50
CA ARG A 659 -6.99 -28.46 -18.46
C ARG A 659 -5.79 -27.55 -18.61
N ARG A 660 -5.34 -27.00 -17.51
CA ARG A 660 -4.17 -26.08 -17.48
C ARG A 660 -3.31 -26.39 -16.27
N TRP A 661 -2.00 -26.34 -16.46
CA TRP A 661 -1.01 -26.47 -15.40
C TRP A 661 -0.21 -25.19 -15.28
N GLU A 662 0.17 -24.85 -14.06
CA GLU A 662 1.07 -23.74 -13.75
C GLU A 662 2.04 -24.19 -12.68
N ALA A 663 3.35 -24.13 -12.97
CA ALA A 663 4.41 -24.29 -11.99
C ALA A 663 4.95 -22.91 -11.60
N SER A 664 5.15 -22.69 -10.32
CA SER A 664 5.72 -21.44 -9.81
C SER A 664 6.82 -21.71 -8.79
N LEU A 665 7.77 -20.77 -8.74
CA LEU A 665 8.86 -20.76 -7.78
C LEU A 665 9.03 -19.35 -7.19
N ARG A 666 9.50 -19.30 -5.94
CA ARG A 666 9.98 -18.10 -5.29
C ARG A 666 11.26 -18.42 -4.55
N TRP A 667 12.32 -17.71 -4.86
CA TRP A 667 13.56 -17.74 -4.09
C TRP A 667 13.82 -16.37 -3.47
N THR A 668 14.14 -16.36 -2.18
CA THR A 668 14.41 -15.13 -1.43
C THR A 668 15.74 -15.26 -0.72
N LEU A 669 16.57 -14.21 -0.79
CA LEU A 669 17.83 -14.07 -0.05
C LEU A 669 17.81 -12.75 0.71
N GLY A 670 18.25 -12.75 1.96
CA GLY A 670 18.43 -11.55 2.77
C GLY A 670 19.68 -11.64 3.63
N SER A 671 20.48 -10.57 3.69
CA SER A 671 21.55 -10.47 4.68
C SER A 671 20.96 -10.46 6.10
N GLY A 672 21.77 -10.86 7.10
CA GLY A 672 21.34 -10.97 8.49
C GLY A 672 20.84 -9.63 9.06
N LEU A 673 19.74 -9.69 9.81
CA LEU A 673 19.21 -8.56 10.56
C LEU A 673 20.09 -8.23 11.75
N PRO A 674 20.25 -6.96 12.14
CA PRO A 674 20.98 -6.56 13.32
C PRO A 674 20.27 -6.98 14.61
N PHE A 675 21.00 -7.21 15.67
CA PHE A 675 20.46 -7.43 17.01
C PHE A 675 21.45 -6.97 18.10
N THR A 676 20.92 -6.67 19.29
CA THR A 676 21.71 -6.33 20.47
C THR A 676 22.09 -7.59 21.22
N GLN A 677 23.39 -7.79 21.46
CA GLN A 677 23.90 -8.97 22.16
C GLN A 677 23.63 -8.91 23.66
N THR A 678 23.37 -10.05 24.27
CA THR A 678 23.37 -10.24 25.71
C THR A 678 24.82 -10.47 26.18
N LEU A 679 25.28 -9.66 27.13
CA LEU A 679 26.61 -9.76 27.72
C LEU A 679 26.63 -10.66 28.95
N GLY A 680 25.50 -10.74 29.66
CA GLY A 680 25.40 -11.50 30.88
C GLY A 680 24.03 -11.42 31.52
N PHE A 681 23.92 -12.06 32.66
CA PHE A 681 22.70 -12.08 33.46
C PHE A 681 23.05 -11.73 34.89
N PHE A 682 22.11 -11.10 35.58
CA PHE A 682 22.21 -10.85 37.00
C PHE A 682 20.83 -11.01 37.65
N GLU A 683 20.83 -11.38 38.92
CA GLU A 683 19.62 -11.45 39.69
C GLU A 683 19.26 -10.07 40.21
N LYS A 684 18.11 -9.52 39.79
CA LYS A 684 17.58 -8.26 40.30
C LYS A 684 16.84 -8.54 41.61
N LEU A 685 17.44 -8.19 42.71
CA LEU A 685 16.79 -8.26 44.02
C LEU A 685 15.71 -7.18 44.10
N LEU A 686 14.48 -7.60 44.44
CA LEU A 686 13.37 -6.68 44.73
C LEU A 686 13.52 -6.18 46.18
N PHE A 687 13.91 -4.94 46.36
CA PHE A 687 13.86 -4.33 47.68
C PHE A 687 12.42 -4.00 48.03
N ILE A 688 11.79 -4.83 48.89
CA ILE A 688 10.48 -4.54 49.47
C ILE A 688 10.74 -3.75 50.76
N PRO A 689 10.31 -2.49 50.85
CA PRO A 689 10.37 -1.75 52.11
C PRO A 689 9.61 -2.55 53.19
N ASN A 690 10.23 -2.86 54.31
CA ASN A 690 9.72 -3.65 55.44
C ASN A 690 9.62 -5.18 55.26
N GLY A 691 10.17 -5.76 54.23
CA GLY A 691 10.29 -7.22 54.05
C GLY A 691 11.68 -7.69 54.47
N SER A 692 11.79 -8.76 55.27
CA SER A 692 13.04 -9.44 55.48
C SER A 692 13.36 -10.25 54.24
N GLN A 693 14.22 -9.72 53.40
CA GLN A 693 14.76 -10.46 52.26
C GLN A 693 15.93 -11.29 52.77
N ASN A 694 15.85 -12.59 52.53
CA ASN A 694 17.01 -13.47 52.72
C ASN A 694 17.90 -13.37 51.48
N PRO A 695 19.03 -12.64 51.52
CA PRO A 695 19.93 -12.51 50.36
C PRO A 695 20.54 -13.82 49.89
N TYR A 696 20.37 -14.90 50.65
CA TYR A 696 20.84 -16.27 50.31
C TYR A 696 19.75 -17.12 49.67
N SER A 697 18.53 -16.62 49.51
CA SER A 697 17.44 -17.32 48.84
C SER A 697 17.47 -17.04 47.35
N THR A 698 17.98 -17.95 46.56
CA THR A 698 18.07 -17.90 45.09
C THR A 698 16.73 -17.98 44.38
N GLN A 699 15.60 -17.99 45.08
CA GLN A 699 14.26 -18.17 44.48
C GLN A 699 13.41 -16.92 44.42
N GLN A 700 13.93 -15.73 44.83
CA GLN A 700 13.16 -14.50 44.95
C GLN A 700 13.58 -13.39 43.98
N GLY A 701 14.59 -13.59 43.16
CA GLY A 701 15.09 -12.58 42.22
C GLY A 701 14.50 -12.74 40.83
N ILE A 702 14.26 -11.62 40.17
CA ILE A 702 13.95 -11.60 38.74
C ILE A 702 15.27 -11.64 37.99
N LEU A 703 15.42 -12.62 37.09
CA LEU A 703 16.58 -12.69 36.19
C LEU A 703 16.57 -11.48 35.26
N ALA A 704 17.51 -10.57 35.45
CA ALA A 704 17.71 -9.42 34.58
C ALA A 704 18.84 -9.69 33.56
N ILE A 705 18.73 -9.08 32.41
CA ILE A 705 19.66 -9.26 31.30
C ILE A 705 20.55 -8.02 31.20
N LEU A 706 21.84 -8.23 31.14
CA LEU A 706 22.81 -7.20 30.78
C LEU A 706 23.00 -7.18 29.27
N LEU A 707 22.48 -6.18 28.61
CA LEU A 707 22.63 -5.98 27.16
C LEU A 707 23.92 -5.22 26.84
N SER A 708 24.45 -5.45 25.64
CA SER A 708 25.52 -4.65 25.10
C SER A 708 25.12 -3.16 25.05
N PRO A 709 25.97 -2.23 25.47
CA PRO A 709 25.72 -0.81 25.33
C PRO A 709 25.65 -0.36 23.86
N HIS A 710 26.19 -1.15 22.95
CA HIS A 710 26.13 -0.89 21.51
C HIS A 710 24.90 -1.55 20.89
N TYR A 711 23.86 -0.78 20.63
CA TYR A 711 22.62 -1.29 20.05
C TYR A 711 22.85 -1.89 18.67
N ASN A 712 22.30 -3.11 18.48
CA ASN A 712 22.21 -3.79 17.19
C ASN A 712 23.57 -3.93 16.46
N ALA A 713 24.65 -4.08 17.23
CA ALA A 713 26.00 -4.22 16.68
C ALA A 713 26.26 -5.59 16.05
N ALA A 714 25.58 -6.64 16.51
CA ALA A 714 25.67 -7.99 15.95
C ALA A 714 24.67 -8.20 14.82
N ARG A 715 24.90 -9.24 14.01
CA ARG A 715 23.98 -9.63 12.92
C ARG A 715 23.64 -11.12 12.97
N LEU A 716 22.38 -11.44 12.71
CA LEU A 716 21.92 -12.80 12.50
C LEU A 716 22.53 -13.38 11.23
N PRO A 717 22.57 -14.71 11.07
CA PRO A 717 22.97 -15.35 9.82
C PRO A 717 22.07 -14.93 8.64
N ALA A 718 22.62 -15.02 7.43
CA ALA A 718 21.86 -14.73 6.23
C ALA A 718 20.64 -15.66 6.09
N TYR A 719 19.54 -15.07 5.70
CA TYR A 719 18.28 -15.74 5.40
C TYR A 719 18.20 -16.13 3.92
N HIS A 720 17.80 -17.35 3.61
CA HIS A 720 17.33 -17.67 2.25
C HIS A 720 16.32 -18.84 2.27
N ARG A 721 15.37 -18.81 1.33
CA ARG A 721 14.29 -19.78 1.22
C ARG A 721 13.89 -19.98 -0.23
N LEU A 722 13.60 -21.23 -0.58
CA LEU A 722 12.97 -21.60 -1.85
C LEU A 722 11.57 -22.14 -1.56
N ASP A 723 10.57 -21.56 -2.23
CA ASP A 723 9.19 -22.01 -2.21
C ASP A 723 8.81 -22.46 -3.63
N LEU A 724 8.06 -23.54 -3.75
CA LEU A 724 7.61 -24.13 -5.01
C LEU A 724 6.09 -24.33 -4.95
N ALA A 725 5.42 -24.20 -6.10
CA ALA A 725 4.02 -24.61 -6.20
C ALA A 725 3.71 -25.16 -7.60
N LEU A 726 2.76 -26.09 -7.62
CA LEU A 726 2.17 -26.67 -8.82
C LEU A 726 0.66 -26.52 -8.72
N LYS A 727 0.06 -25.85 -9.69
CA LYS A 727 -1.36 -25.58 -9.76
C LYS A 727 -1.95 -26.30 -10.96
N TYR A 728 -3.05 -27.00 -10.73
CA TYR A 728 -3.84 -27.67 -11.75
C TYR A 728 -5.25 -27.15 -11.80
N ARG A 729 -5.67 -26.67 -12.95
CA ARG A 729 -7.04 -26.20 -13.21
C ARG A 729 -7.76 -27.13 -14.12
N GLN A 730 -8.98 -27.47 -13.75
CA GLN A 730 -9.86 -28.33 -14.55
C GLN A 730 -11.27 -27.76 -14.56
N ARG A 731 -11.83 -27.52 -15.74
CA ARG A 731 -13.23 -27.20 -15.92
C ARG A 731 -14.05 -28.50 -15.76
N LEU A 732 -14.96 -28.51 -14.78
CA LEU A 732 -15.84 -29.65 -14.49
C LEU A 732 -17.15 -29.55 -15.26
N SER A 733 -17.70 -28.33 -15.41
CA SER A 733 -18.87 -28.01 -16.22
C SER A 733 -18.71 -26.63 -16.86
N GLU A 734 -19.68 -26.13 -17.59
CA GLU A 734 -19.66 -24.78 -18.19
C GLU A 734 -19.49 -23.68 -17.13
N THR A 735 -20.04 -23.89 -15.94
CA THR A 735 -20.02 -22.91 -14.84
C THR A 735 -19.09 -23.27 -13.69
N LEU A 736 -18.52 -24.49 -13.65
CA LEU A 736 -17.80 -25.00 -12.50
C LEU A 736 -16.34 -25.29 -12.84
N LEU A 737 -15.42 -24.65 -12.14
CA LEU A 737 -13.98 -24.85 -12.28
C LEU A 737 -13.38 -25.28 -10.95
N LEU A 738 -12.58 -26.36 -10.98
CA LEU A 738 -11.78 -26.84 -9.86
C LEU A 738 -10.32 -26.46 -10.07
N GLU A 739 -9.74 -25.82 -9.05
CA GLU A 739 -8.30 -25.58 -8.97
C GLU A 739 -7.72 -26.35 -7.80
N THR A 740 -6.66 -27.12 -8.06
CA THR A 740 -5.90 -27.83 -7.06
C THR A 740 -4.48 -27.27 -7.03
N THR A 741 -4.01 -26.85 -5.88
CA THR A 741 -2.67 -26.27 -5.69
C THR A 741 -1.88 -27.14 -4.71
N VAL A 742 -0.72 -27.62 -5.11
CA VAL A 742 0.26 -28.26 -4.23
C VAL A 742 1.42 -27.29 -4.07
N SER A 743 1.74 -26.91 -2.82
CA SER A 743 2.86 -26.00 -2.53
C SER A 743 3.85 -26.66 -1.54
N LEU A 744 5.09 -26.28 -1.67
CA LEU A 744 6.19 -26.69 -0.79
C LEU A 744 6.97 -25.44 -0.38
N LEU A 745 6.77 -25.02 0.86
CA LEU A 745 7.49 -23.88 1.42
C LEU A 745 8.78 -24.35 2.05
N ASN A 746 9.82 -23.53 1.97
CA ASN A 746 11.17 -23.87 2.44
C ASN A 746 11.64 -25.24 1.93
N ALA A 747 11.62 -25.43 0.59
CA ALA A 747 11.78 -26.72 -0.07
C ALA A 747 13.07 -27.47 0.29
N TYR A 748 14.13 -26.78 0.68
CA TYR A 748 15.39 -27.40 1.14
C TYR A 748 15.53 -27.41 2.68
N ASN A 749 14.44 -27.12 3.41
CA ASN A 749 14.34 -27.22 4.87
C ASN A 749 15.45 -26.46 5.63
N ARG A 750 15.82 -25.27 5.18
CA ARG A 750 16.82 -24.46 5.86
C ARG A 750 16.34 -23.96 7.21
N PRO A 751 17.09 -24.14 8.30
CA PRO A 751 16.78 -23.56 9.60
C PRO A 751 17.16 -22.04 9.61
N ASN A 752 16.32 -21.20 9.01
CA ASN A 752 16.51 -19.77 9.02
C ASN A 752 16.27 -19.20 10.43
N VAL A 753 17.24 -18.49 10.98
CA VAL A 753 17.10 -17.90 12.32
C VAL A 753 16.07 -16.78 12.28
N PHE A 754 15.10 -16.88 13.20
CA PHE A 754 14.12 -15.82 13.41
C PHE A 754 14.63 -14.84 14.46
N TYR A 755 14.93 -15.33 15.67
CA TYR A 755 15.57 -14.56 16.74
C TYR A 755 16.35 -15.49 17.67
N ILE A 756 17.15 -14.88 18.53
CA ILE A 756 17.83 -15.55 19.62
C ILE A 756 17.19 -15.06 20.91
N ASP A 757 16.66 -15.96 21.70
CA ASP A 757 16.12 -15.65 23.03
C ASP A 757 17.23 -15.09 23.91
N ARG A 758 16.99 -13.93 24.49
CA ARG A 758 18.01 -13.18 25.24
C ARG A 758 18.32 -13.82 26.59
N ILE A 759 17.37 -14.57 27.16
CA ILE A 759 17.51 -15.19 28.49
C ILE A 759 18.17 -16.56 28.34
N THR A 760 17.63 -17.40 27.47
CA THR A 760 18.05 -18.80 27.33
C THR A 760 19.20 -18.98 26.33
N ALA A 761 19.56 -17.92 25.59
CA ALA A 761 20.45 -17.94 24.43
C ALA A 761 20.01 -18.96 23.35
N ARG A 762 18.77 -19.44 23.44
CA ARG A 762 18.21 -20.41 22.50
C ARG A 762 17.86 -19.75 21.17
N ARG A 763 18.22 -20.45 20.11
CA ARG A 763 17.92 -20.04 18.74
C ARG A 763 16.52 -20.50 18.34
N TYR A 764 15.67 -19.58 17.93
CA TYR A 764 14.37 -19.85 17.33
C TYR A 764 14.46 -19.67 15.82
N ASN A 765 13.98 -20.69 15.09
CA ASN A 765 14.00 -20.67 13.63
C ASN A 765 12.61 -20.33 13.08
N GLN A 766 12.61 -19.82 11.85
CA GLN A 766 11.39 -19.63 11.05
C GLN A 766 10.84 -21.01 10.61
N LEU A 767 9.73 -20.98 9.89
CA LEU A 767 9.04 -22.20 9.48
C LEU A 767 9.96 -23.16 8.72
N PRO A 768 9.94 -24.48 9.09
CA PRO A 768 10.66 -25.52 8.37
C PRO A 768 9.99 -25.80 7.01
N ILE A 769 10.34 -26.92 6.38
CA ILE A 769 9.64 -27.40 5.19
C ILE A 769 8.16 -27.64 5.48
N MET A 770 7.27 -27.07 4.64
CA MET A 770 5.82 -27.12 4.80
C MET A 770 5.16 -27.53 3.48
N PRO A 771 4.81 -28.80 3.27
CA PRO A 771 3.98 -29.23 2.16
C PRO A 771 2.52 -28.83 2.41
N MET A 772 1.84 -28.33 1.40
CA MET A 772 0.46 -27.84 1.50
C MET A 772 -0.37 -28.26 0.29
N LEU A 773 -1.64 -28.53 0.52
CA LEU A 773 -2.63 -28.81 -0.51
C LEU A 773 -3.77 -27.78 -0.38
N GLY A 774 -4.06 -27.07 -1.46
CA GLY A 774 -5.18 -26.16 -1.57
C GLY A 774 -6.20 -26.67 -2.60
N LEU A 775 -7.47 -26.60 -2.26
CA LEU A 775 -8.58 -26.88 -3.17
C LEU A 775 -9.43 -25.61 -3.31
N THR A 776 -9.76 -25.24 -4.53
CA THR A 776 -10.60 -24.09 -4.82
C THR A 776 -11.65 -24.47 -5.84
N LEU A 777 -12.89 -24.11 -5.57
CA LEU A 777 -14.04 -24.29 -6.43
C LEU A 777 -14.56 -22.92 -6.83
N LEU A 778 -14.75 -22.70 -8.14
CA LEU A 778 -15.32 -21.46 -8.70
C LEU A 778 -16.60 -21.80 -9.50
N TRP A 779 -17.65 -20.94 -9.38
CA TRP A 779 -18.93 -21.11 -10.09
C TRP A 779 -19.54 -19.82 -10.62
#